data_9c73ad690b939095cbd3317119c38c46
#
_entry.id   9c73ad690b939095cbd3317119c38c46
#
_cell.length_a   1.000
_cell.length_b   1.000
_cell.length_c   1.000
_cell.angle_alpha   90.00
_cell.angle_beta   90.00
_cell.angle_gamma   90.00
#
_symmetry.space_group_name_H-M   'P 1'
#
loop_
_entity.id
_entity.type
_entity.pdbx_description
1 polymer ?
#
loop_
_entity_poly.entity_id
_entity_poly.type
_entity_poly.pdbx_seq_one_letter_code
_entity_poly.pdbx_strand_id
1 'polypeptide(L)'
;MKIKPPALLGSFFGLATVEALGCLVYLLANPADQNNSVSRMAVVALLLVTMLLSAWLTGLSIGRRGWAEQITGRFIPTGTAWRPWAWIIMAAVFIILWLVACLPAYRLGSYALYFARLQPWLVWAMLASLQTLLVFLVTRSGIAWTDWKRMVQEEKTALFASLSVLALFLLFWLVVGVSRLGLTRDVFWDRTGVPLLNLQVVTALAVSLLAAGLGAVGAFRAGKLRPGKWLDVVIFLVIWAVAAIAWNFTPQTHSHFAPGPYPPNYEYYPYSDAMNYDLDAQYPLIGIDAGSKGHVIDKPLYSTFLVYLHAIAGEDITSVVSLQVVILAVFPALLYLLGKLLHSRPVGLLAAVLAIFKEINAIRGSLIIWTVSTPKMLMSEFPTAVGLALLCLLIFLWLRDTRRKPVYAMAAGGVLGLMTMVRNNPWFLLPVIILIAWFAYGRQWKRWLAASGLFFLVLLVAIAPWEWRNIRVRGTPFYFLITLEHTVWENRYLPALPTAVVPTGHPSGSNLPGAQSTPAVRSSTPNVTNHPVSGGGSLSRYGAVFFFVANNFSHNLIASALTLPTSLLENDLDHVVNGQGSASLWATGWNGRLSLEAIVLLLFELLLIALGVGYCWSRWKIAGLAPLLLNLAYMLALGLARTSGGRYIVPSDWVTYFYFGLGLVQVCRWVASLREPVGTGRQLNSVIQPAGETGRGQGRWRGGLAAMLVVFLVGLSLPLSSTFFSNPFLVETKSGVLQILAEDGLLDKLGYATQDIESFTSNPGSFIAYGRAFFPRYLDYKTDAYAKEIYNDLPKTTPHLVFEMIVPTAWNTIDLPMVSSPAYFPNAADVIVLGCKSAHYVDGLAVVILGQHPVIYLPSPKKLLSCPL
;
A
#
# COMPACT_ATOMS: atom_id res chain seq x y z
N MET A 1 42.30 2.57 -24.84
CA MET A 1 42.73 4.00 -24.75
C MET A 1 42.24 4.48 -23.35
N LYS A 2 43.20 4.80 -22.45
CA LYS A 2 42.84 5.33 -21.11
C LYS A 2 42.14 6.68 -21.31
N ILE A 3 41.11 6.97 -20.52
CA ILE A 3 40.42 8.28 -20.55
C ILE A 3 41.50 9.34 -20.22
N LYS A 4 41.71 10.30 -21.11
CA LYS A 4 42.75 11.32 -20.90
C LYS A 4 42.33 12.18 -19.68
N PRO A 5 43.25 12.40 -18.71
CA PRO A 5 42.96 13.24 -17.53
C PRO A 5 42.33 14.59 -17.83
N PRO A 6 42.77 15.32 -18.88
CA PRO A 6 42.16 16.62 -19.24
C PRO A 6 40.69 16.53 -19.62
N ALA A 7 40.28 15.46 -20.36
CA ALA A 7 38.89 15.29 -20.75
C ALA A 7 38.01 14.96 -19.54
N LEU A 8 38.52 14.14 -18.63
CA LEU A 8 37.78 13.74 -17.41
C LEU A 8 37.57 14.92 -16.45
N LEU A 9 38.65 15.72 -16.19
CA LEU A 9 38.54 16.88 -15.34
C LEU A 9 37.72 18.01 -16.00
N GLY A 10 37.84 18.18 -17.30
CA GLY A 10 37.04 19.13 -18.06
C GLY A 10 35.57 18.81 -18.03
N SER A 11 35.19 17.52 -18.15
CA SER A 11 33.79 17.06 -18.00
C SER A 11 33.27 17.24 -16.56
N PHE A 12 34.10 16.93 -15.55
CA PHE A 12 33.75 17.11 -14.13
C PHE A 12 33.44 18.56 -13.81
N PHE A 13 34.39 19.49 -14.11
CA PHE A 13 34.21 20.92 -13.83
C PHE A 13 33.14 21.56 -14.71
N GLY A 14 32.98 21.11 -15.96
CA GLY A 14 31.92 21.58 -16.84
C GLY A 14 30.54 21.23 -16.33
N LEU A 15 30.36 19.98 -15.85
CA LEU A 15 29.11 19.56 -15.26
C LEU A 15 28.82 20.30 -13.94
N ALA A 16 29.83 20.45 -13.07
CA ALA A 16 29.69 21.22 -11.83
C ALA A 16 29.32 22.70 -12.10
N THR A 17 29.79 23.28 -13.23
CA THR A 17 29.41 24.65 -13.67
C THR A 17 27.91 24.70 -14.03
N VAL A 18 27.43 23.75 -14.83
CA VAL A 18 26.02 23.68 -15.25
C VAL A 18 25.10 23.48 -14.04
N GLU A 19 25.51 22.63 -13.11
CA GLU A 19 24.77 22.38 -11.87
C GLU A 19 24.71 23.62 -10.98
N ALA A 20 25.84 24.32 -10.80
CA ALA A 20 25.87 25.57 -10.05
C ALA A 20 24.98 26.64 -10.67
N LEU A 21 24.98 26.74 -12.02
CA LEU A 21 24.09 27.65 -12.76
C LEU A 21 22.62 27.27 -12.53
N GLY A 22 22.29 25.98 -12.60
CA GLY A 22 20.94 25.48 -12.32
C GLY A 22 20.45 25.84 -10.90
N CYS A 23 21.29 25.61 -9.89
CA CYS A 23 21.01 25.99 -8.51
C CYS A 23 20.85 27.50 -8.31
N LEU A 24 21.68 28.31 -9.03
CA LEU A 24 21.58 29.77 -9.00
C LEU A 24 20.27 30.26 -9.64
N VAL A 25 19.92 29.75 -10.82
CA VAL A 25 18.64 30.06 -11.48
C VAL A 25 17.45 29.69 -10.60
N TYR A 26 17.51 28.52 -9.98
CA TYR A 26 16.46 28.10 -9.04
C TYR A 26 16.32 29.08 -7.86
N LEU A 27 17.43 29.46 -7.22
CA LEU A 27 17.42 30.39 -6.08
C LEU A 27 16.88 31.77 -6.49
N LEU A 28 17.21 32.24 -7.70
CA LEU A 28 16.75 33.54 -8.22
C LEU A 28 15.25 33.49 -8.62
N ALA A 29 14.81 32.40 -9.20
CA ALA A 29 13.43 32.22 -9.65
C ALA A 29 12.42 31.93 -8.52
N ASN A 30 12.88 31.58 -7.32
CA ASN A 30 12.01 31.24 -6.22
C ASN A 30 11.46 32.49 -5.52
N PRO A 31 10.15 32.80 -5.67
CA PRO A 31 9.55 34.03 -5.13
C PRO A 31 9.25 33.98 -3.62
N ALA A 32 9.46 32.81 -2.97
CA ALA A 32 9.10 32.62 -1.55
C ALA A 32 9.83 33.54 -0.58
N ASP A 33 10.80 34.34 -1.05
CA ASP A 33 11.62 35.20 -0.22
C ASP A 33 11.83 36.56 -0.94
N GLN A 34 10.80 37.41 -0.88
CA GLN A 34 10.87 38.75 -1.50
C GLN A 34 11.84 39.71 -0.80
N ASN A 35 12.37 39.37 0.39
CA ASN A 35 13.34 40.19 1.07
C ASN A 35 14.76 39.88 0.60
N ASN A 36 15.42 40.86 0.03
CA ASN A 36 16.87 40.87 -0.28
C ASN A 36 17.68 40.84 1.02
N SER A 37 17.61 39.72 1.74
CA SER A 37 18.33 39.52 2.98
C SER A 37 19.83 39.27 2.70
N VAL A 38 20.69 39.71 3.59
CA VAL A 38 22.15 39.49 3.53
C VAL A 38 22.47 37.98 3.33
N SER A 39 21.74 37.10 4.00
CA SER A 39 21.94 35.64 3.86
C SER A 39 21.62 35.10 2.45
N ARG A 40 20.58 35.61 1.79
CA ARG A 40 20.28 35.23 0.39
C ARG A 40 21.36 35.70 -0.56
N MET A 41 21.78 36.96 -0.41
CA MET A 41 22.86 37.52 -1.20
C MET A 41 24.18 36.79 -1.00
N ALA A 42 24.49 36.35 0.22
CA ALA A 42 25.66 35.53 0.51
C ALA A 42 25.62 34.17 -0.22
N VAL A 43 24.45 33.47 -0.26
CA VAL A 43 24.31 32.19 -0.99
C VAL A 43 24.36 32.42 -2.51
N VAL A 44 23.76 33.49 -3.03
CA VAL A 44 23.89 33.87 -4.43
C VAL A 44 25.36 34.11 -4.80
N ALA A 45 26.08 34.88 -3.98
CA ALA A 45 27.52 35.12 -4.17
C ALA A 45 28.33 33.81 -4.11
N LEU A 46 28.00 32.91 -3.15
CA LEU A 46 28.64 31.61 -3.03
C LEU A 46 28.44 30.76 -4.29
N LEU A 47 27.18 30.66 -4.80
CA LEU A 47 26.88 29.95 -6.05
C LEU A 47 27.56 30.57 -7.28
N LEU A 48 27.59 31.88 -7.36
CA LEU A 48 28.34 32.60 -8.43
C LEU A 48 29.83 32.28 -8.39
N VAL A 49 30.45 32.33 -7.21
CA VAL A 49 31.87 31.98 -7.03
C VAL A 49 32.11 30.51 -7.40
N THR A 50 31.28 29.60 -6.95
CA THR A 50 31.43 28.16 -7.32
C THR A 50 31.25 27.94 -8.81
N MET A 51 30.30 28.62 -9.46
CA MET A 51 30.08 28.57 -10.90
C MET A 51 31.28 29.10 -11.69
N LEU A 52 31.76 30.31 -11.34
CA LEU A 52 32.91 30.97 -12.03
C LEU A 52 34.19 30.17 -11.83
N LEU A 53 34.42 29.65 -10.61
CA LEU A 53 35.60 28.84 -10.32
C LEU A 53 35.55 27.51 -11.09
N SER A 54 34.42 26.85 -11.14
CA SER A 54 34.24 25.60 -11.90
C SER A 54 34.41 25.86 -13.42
N ALA A 55 33.84 26.94 -13.94
CA ALA A 55 34.01 27.34 -15.33
C ALA A 55 35.49 27.63 -15.68
N TRP A 56 36.18 28.37 -14.81
CA TRP A 56 37.60 28.64 -14.97
C TRP A 56 38.45 27.37 -14.94
N LEU A 57 38.19 26.45 -14.00
CA LEU A 57 38.85 25.15 -13.92
C LEU A 57 38.54 24.27 -15.15
N THR A 58 37.33 24.39 -15.71
CA THR A 58 37.00 23.76 -17.01
C THR A 58 37.90 24.26 -18.12
N GLY A 59 38.04 25.59 -18.25
CA GLY A 59 38.93 26.23 -19.22
C GLY A 59 40.41 25.82 -19.06
N LEU A 60 40.89 25.82 -17.80
CA LEU A 60 42.25 25.32 -17.50
C LEU A 60 42.44 23.85 -17.86
N SER A 61 41.46 23.00 -17.58
CA SER A 61 41.53 21.56 -17.86
C SER A 61 41.60 21.25 -19.34
N ILE A 62 40.94 22.06 -20.17
CA ILE A 62 40.92 21.92 -21.63
C ILE A 62 42.14 22.59 -22.26
N GLY A 63 42.48 23.82 -21.81
CA GLY A 63 43.55 24.64 -22.41
C GLY A 63 44.96 24.25 -21.96
N ARG A 64 45.15 23.79 -20.72
CA ARG A 64 46.46 23.42 -20.17
C ARG A 64 46.54 21.95 -19.81
N ARG A 65 46.74 21.08 -20.77
CA ARG A 65 46.74 19.60 -20.59
C ARG A 65 47.72 19.13 -19.53
N GLY A 66 48.93 19.71 -19.44
CA GLY A 66 49.95 19.34 -18.44
C GLY A 66 49.50 19.64 -17.00
N TRP A 67 48.71 20.71 -16.77
CA TRP A 67 48.14 21.05 -15.49
C TRP A 67 47.13 19.96 -15.03
N ALA A 68 46.27 19.51 -15.91
CA ALA A 68 45.30 18.46 -15.61
C ALA A 68 45.98 17.12 -15.29
N GLU A 69 47.10 16.79 -15.96
CA GLU A 69 47.89 15.60 -15.70
C GLU A 69 48.62 15.67 -14.35
N GLN A 70 49.16 16.86 -14.01
CA GLN A 70 49.81 17.06 -12.71
C GLN A 70 48.84 16.99 -11.55
N ILE A 71 47.64 17.56 -11.65
CA ILE A 71 46.60 17.50 -10.62
C ILE A 71 46.15 16.07 -10.43
N THR A 72 45.78 15.37 -11.49
CA THR A 72 45.37 13.95 -11.37
C THR A 72 46.50 13.09 -10.80
N GLY A 73 47.74 13.32 -11.13
CA GLY A 73 48.88 12.60 -10.56
C GLY A 73 49.12 12.90 -9.07
N ARG A 74 48.86 14.12 -8.59
CA ARG A 74 48.99 14.49 -7.17
C ARG A 74 47.83 14.03 -6.29
N PHE A 75 46.61 14.17 -6.77
CA PHE A 75 45.41 13.82 -6.00
C PHE A 75 45.03 12.31 -6.02
N ILE A 76 45.66 11.55 -6.96
CA ILE A 76 45.41 10.10 -7.05
C ILE A 76 46.74 9.39 -6.75
N PRO A 77 47.06 9.23 -5.47
CA PRO A 77 48.32 8.60 -5.08
C PRO A 77 48.42 7.16 -5.58
N THR A 78 49.55 6.83 -6.19
CA THR A 78 49.86 5.48 -6.70
C THR A 78 50.23 4.46 -5.59
N GLY A 79 50.36 4.87 -4.31
CA GLY A 79 50.71 4.04 -3.17
C GLY A 79 49.55 3.18 -2.66
N THR A 80 49.88 2.00 -2.09
CA THR A 80 48.90 1.00 -1.69
C THR A 80 48.21 1.24 -0.34
N ALA A 81 48.83 1.98 0.58
CA ALA A 81 48.40 2.08 1.98
C ALA A 81 47.16 2.98 2.24
N TRP A 82 46.98 4.04 1.48
CA TRP A 82 45.89 5.01 1.68
C TRP A 82 44.58 4.66 0.94
N ARG A 83 44.58 3.67 0.13
CA ARG A 83 43.56 3.35 -0.85
C ARG A 83 42.17 3.00 -0.32
N PRO A 84 42.00 2.15 0.73
CA PRO A 84 40.66 1.83 1.21
C PRO A 84 40.00 2.98 1.96
N TRP A 85 40.75 3.76 2.72
CA TRP A 85 40.25 4.85 3.55
C TRP A 85 39.72 6.02 2.72
N ALA A 86 40.34 6.35 1.59
CA ALA A 86 39.88 7.44 0.71
C ALA A 86 38.47 7.17 0.14
N TRP A 87 38.18 5.92 -0.18
CA TRP A 87 36.85 5.52 -0.62
C TRP A 87 35.80 5.67 0.47
N ILE A 88 36.12 5.21 1.65
CA ILE A 88 35.23 5.30 2.80
C ILE A 88 34.95 6.77 3.12
N ILE A 89 35.99 7.60 3.13
CA ILE A 89 35.86 9.03 3.41
C ILE A 89 34.99 9.71 2.33
N MET A 90 35.24 9.47 1.04
CA MET A 90 34.49 10.11 -0.03
C MET A 90 33.03 9.62 -0.06
N ALA A 91 32.81 8.33 0.15
CA ALA A 91 31.46 7.79 0.27
C ALA A 91 30.74 8.33 1.51
N ALA A 92 31.44 8.47 2.63
CA ALA A 92 30.91 9.07 3.84
C ALA A 92 30.55 10.55 3.62
N VAL A 93 31.41 11.34 2.98
CA VAL A 93 31.14 12.74 2.63
C VAL A 93 29.91 12.85 1.73
N PHE A 94 29.81 12.02 0.71
CA PHE A 94 28.62 11.98 -0.15
C PHE A 94 27.35 11.65 0.64
N ILE A 95 27.38 10.61 1.47
CA ILE A 95 26.23 10.21 2.29
C ILE A 95 25.85 11.33 3.27
N ILE A 96 26.82 11.95 3.93
CA ILE A 96 26.57 13.05 4.87
C ILE A 96 25.96 14.26 4.14
N LEU A 97 26.51 14.65 3.01
CA LEU A 97 25.97 15.76 2.21
C LEU A 97 24.55 15.42 1.70
N TRP A 98 24.33 14.19 1.27
CA TRP A 98 22.98 13.74 0.90
C TRP A 98 22.01 13.85 2.05
N LEU A 99 22.35 13.28 3.21
CA LEU A 99 21.48 13.33 4.40
C LEU A 99 21.24 14.77 4.84
N VAL A 100 22.26 15.63 4.81
CA VAL A 100 22.14 17.05 5.17
C VAL A 100 21.29 17.81 4.14
N ALA A 101 21.49 17.59 2.85
CA ALA A 101 20.69 18.25 1.80
C ALA A 101 19.20 17.88 1.87
N CYS A 102 18.90 16.65 2.30
CA CYS A 102 17.54 16.15 2.47
C CYS A 102 16.97 16.38 3.88
N LEU A 103 17.68 17.11 4.77
CA LEU A 103 17.18 17.44 6.11
C LEU A 103 16.00 18.41 5.98
N PRO A 104 14.88 18.13 6.66
CA PRO A 104 13.75 19.07 6.69
C PRO A 104 14.14 20.37 7.40
N ALA A 105 13.98 21.50 6.72
CA ALA A 105 14.38 22.81 7.24
C ALA A 105 13.71 23.13 8.60
N TYR A 106 12.46 22.72 8.81
CA TYR A 106 11.72 23.00 10.05
C TYR A 106 12.32 22.35 11.31
N ARG A 107 13.09 21.24 11.17
CA ARG A 107 13.78 20.64 12.31
C ARG A 107 14.86 21.54 12.93
N LEU A 108 15.29 22.52 12.19
CA LEU A 108 16.32 23.45 12.61
C LEU A 108 15.76 24.68 13.35
N GLY A 109 14.47 24.71 13.66
CA GLY A 109 13.83 25.76 14.45
C GLY A 109 14.10 27.16 13.88
N SER A 110 14.73 28.03 14.65
CA SER A 110 15.07 29.39 14.25
C SER A 110 16.04 29.48 13.05
N TYR A 111 16.78 28.41 12.73
CA TYR A 111 17.69 28.34 11.59
C TYR A 111 17.05 27.81 10.31
N ALA A 112 15.76 27.44 10.34
CA ALA A 112 15.04 26.84 9.21
C ALA A 112 15.15 27.68 7.93
N LEU A 113 14.98 29.01 8.04
CA LEU A 113 15.05 29.93 6.91
C LEU A 113 16.44 30.01 6.30
N TYR A 114 17.48 30.03 7.13
CA TYR A 114 18.87 30.07 6.66
C TYR A 114 19.23 28.76 5.94
N PHE A 115 18.78 27.65 6.49
CA PHE A 115 19.02 26.34 5.90
C PHE A 115 18.32 26.18 4.54
N ALA A 116 17.04 26.56 4.46
CA ALA A 116 16.30 26.54 3.20
C ALA A 116 16.97 27.36 2.08
N ARG A 117 17.57 28.49 2.44
CA ARG A 117 18.38 29.30 1.50
C ARG A 117 19.68 28.63 1.09
N LEU A 118 20.35 27.91 2.02
CA LEU A 118 21.62 27.21 1.77
C LEU A 118 21.40 25.91 1.00
N GLN A 119 20.22 25.33 1.03
CA GLN A 119 19.90 24.02 0.44
C GLN A 119 20.30 23.87 -1.03
N PRO A 120 20.10 24.83 -1.96
CA PRO A 120 20.58 24.72 -3.33
C PRO A 120 22.10 24.55 -3.45
N TRP A 121 22.88 25.22 -2.60
CA TRP A 121 24.33 25.02 -2.56
C TRP A 121 24.71 23.64 -2.00
N LEU A 122 24.00 23.14 -0.99
CA LEU A 122 24.19 21.79 -0.45
C LEU A 122 23.89 20.72 -1.50
N VAL A 123 22.85 20.90 -2.31
CA VAL A 123 22.54 20.01 -3.44
C VAL A 123 23.66 20.01 -4.46
N TRP A 124 24.19 21.19 -4.81
CA TRP A 124 25.37 21.28 -5.67
C TRP A 124 26.58 20.56 -5.06
N ALA A 125 26.86 20.75 -3.77
CA ALA A 125 27.98 20.12 -3.07
C ALA A 125 27.81 18.59 -3.03
N MET A 126 26.61 18.10 -2.83
CA MET A 126 26.27 16.67 -2.89
C MET A 126 26.54 16.10 -4.28
N LEU A 127 26.10 16.75 -5.35
CA LEU A 127 26.34 16.33 -6.74
C LEU A 127 27.82 16.35 -7.06
N ALA A 128 28.54 17.40 -6.68
CA ALA A 128 29.98 17.51 -6.85
C ALA A 128 30.75 16.42 -6.09
N SER A 129 30.30 16.04 -4.89
CA SER A 129 30.90 14.95 -4.12
C SER A 129 30.66 13.59 -4.77
N LEU A 130 29.46 13.34 -5.33
CA LEU A 130 29.15 12.14 -6.12
C LEU A 130 30.03 12.06 -7.37
N GLN A 131 30.18 13.17 -8.10
CA GLN A 131 31.05 13.24 -9.27
C GLN A 131 32.51 13.00 -8.91
N THR A 132 32.97 13.55 -7.78
CA THR A 132 34.33 13.32 -7.26
C THR A 132 34.54 11.84 -7.00
N LEU A 133 33.58 11.18 -6.35
CA LEU A 133 33.58 9.75 -6.11
C LEU A 133 33.67 8.95 -7.43
N LEU A 134 32.89 9.34 -8.44
CA LEU A 134 32.91 8.71 -9.77
C LEU A 134 34.22 8.93 -10.50
N VAL A 135 34.75 10.15 -10.50
CA VAL A 135 36.06 10.47 -11.09
C VAL A 135 37.18 9.67 -10.44
N PHE A 136 37.19 9.64 -9.13
CA PHE A 136 38.15 8.83 -8.37
C PHE A 136 38.01 7.33 -8.67
N LEU A 137 36.79 6.84 -8.82
CA LEU A 137 36.50 5.46 -9.19
C LEU A 137 37.06 5.13 -10.58
N VAL A 138 36.78 5.96 -11.56
CA VAL A 138 37.24 5.79 -12.92
C VAL A 138 38.78 5.85 -13.03
N THR A 139 39.40 6.81 -12.37
CA THR A 139 40.87 7.00 -12.45
C THR A 139 41.63 5.92 -11.73
N ARG A 140 41.15 5.49 -10.53
CA ARG A 140 41.80 4.46 -9.75
C ARG A 140 41.67 3.05 -10.31
N SER A 141 40.49 2.70 -10.80
CA SER A 141 40.25 1.34 -11.30
C SER A 141 41.03 1.05 -12.56
N GLY A 142 41.71 2.07 -13.13
CA GLY A 142 42.37 1.91 -14.41
C GLY A 142 41.42 1.67 -15.56
N ILE A 143 40.12 1.95 -15.33
CA ILE A 143 39.05 1.74 -16.29
C ILE A 143 39.43 2.52 -17.57
N ALA A 144 39.59 1.77 -18.65
CA ALA A 144 39.80 2.34 -19.96
C ALA A 144 38.42 2.66 -20.59
N TRP A 145 38.42 3.60 -21.52
CA TRP A 145 37.25 3.89 -22.35
C TRP A 145 36.71 2.62 -23.05
N THR A 146 37.60 1.67 -23.34
CA THR A 146 37.26 0.34 -23.87
C THR A 146 36.40 -0.49 -22.92
N ASP A 147 36.59 -0.35 -21.60
CA ASP A 147 35.82 -1.10 -20.61
C ASP A 147 34.38 -0.57 -20.52
N TRP A 148 34.20 0.75 -20.58
CA TRP A 148 32.90 1.38 -20.72
C TRP A 148 32.20 0.99 -22.01
N LYS A 149 32.90 1.05 -23.15
CA LYS A 149 32.35 0.60 -24.44
C LYS A 149 31.95 -0.86 -24.39
N ARG A 150 32.79 -1.71 -23.80
CA ARG A 150 32.49 -3.13 -23.63
C ARG A 150 31.23 -3.33 -22.75
N MET A 151 31.16 -2.68 -21.60
CA MET A 151 29.99 -2.75 -20.71
C MET A 151 28.71 -2.28 -21.44
N VAL A 152 28.78 -1.15 -22.14
CA VAL A 152 27.66 -0.63 -22.94
C VAL A 152 27.27 -1.60 -24.05
N GLN A 153 28.22 -2.25 -24.71
CA GLN A 153 27.95 -3.26 -25.74
C GLN A 153 27.35 -4.55 -25.16
N GLU A 154 27.86 -5.03 -24.04
CA GLU A 154 27.35 -6.21 -23.36
C GLU A 154 25.92 -5.99 -22.84
N GLU A 155 25.63 -4.80 -22.32
CA GLU A 155 24.36 -4.42 -21.71
C GLU A 155 23.45 -3.57 -22.62
N LYS A 156 23.77 -3.48 -23.94
CA LYS A 156 23.05 -2.59 -24.87
C LYS A 156 21.53 -2.82 -24.86
N THR A 157 21.09 -4.04 -24.72
CA THR A 157 19.65 -4.37 -24.68
C THR A 157 19.00 -3.84 -23.42
N ALA A 158 19.68 -3.95 -22.26
CA ALA A 158 19.19 -3.40 -21.00
C ALA A 158 19.15 -1.87 -21.05
N LEU A 159 20.23 -1.23 -21.54
CA LEU A 159 20.33 0.22 -21.67
C LEU A 159 19.28 0.78 -22.64
N PHE A 160 19.11 0.15 -23.81
CA PHE A 160 18.10 0.59 -24.78
C PHE A 160 16.68 0.46 -24.19
N ALA A 161 16.36 -0.68 -23.57
CA ALA A 161 15.09 -0.85 -22.90
C ALA A 161 14.88 0.15 -21.77
N SER A 162 15.92 0.47 -20.99
CA SER A 162 15.87 1.48 -19.93
C SER A 162 15.59 2.87 -20.48
N LEU A 163 16.27 3.27 -21.56
CA LEU A 163 16.02 4.55 -22.21
C LEU A 163 14.61 4.64 -22.78
N SER A 164 14.09 3.55 -23.35
CA SER A 164 12.71 3.50 -23.85
C SER A 164 11.69 3.66 -22.71
N VAL A 165 11.91 2.99 -21.59
CA VAL A 165 11.04 3.13 -20.39
C VAL A 165 11.14 4.53 -19.80
N LEU A 166 12.34 5.10 -19.71
CA LEU A 166 12.53 6.47 -19.24
C LEU A 166 11.81 7.47 -20.15
N ALA A 167 11.93 7.30 -21.46
CA ALA A 167 11.21 8.13 -22.43
C ALA A 167 9.69 8.05 -22.25
N LEU A 168 9.15 6.85 -21.98
CA LEU A 168 7.73 6.67 -21.68
C LEU A 168 7.32 7.37 -20.37
N PHE A 169 8.17 7.33 -19.33
CA PHE A 169 7.92 8.05 -18.09
C PHE A 169 7.91 9.56 -18.32
N LEU A 170 8.90 10.08 -19.03
CA LEU A 170 8.97 11.52 -19.35
C LEU A 170 7.79 11.97 -20.22
N LEU A 171 7.38 11.15 -21.19
CA LEU A 171 6.18 11.40 -21.99
C LEU A 171 4.92 11.40 -21.13
N PHE A 172 4.78 10.45 -20.21
CA PHE A 172 3.65 10.42 -19.26
C PHE A 172 3.60 11.71 -18.42
N TRP A 173 4.72 12.15 -17.84
CA TRP A 173 4.79 13.38 -17.06
C TRP A 173 4.53 14.64 -17.91
N LEU A 174 4.95 14.63 -19.16
CA LEU A 174 4.61 15.70 -20.11
C LEU A 174 3.11 15.75 -20.38
N VAL A 175 2.49 14.60 -20.64
CA VAL A 175 1.03 14.49 -20.83
C VAL A 175 0.29 14.97 -19.58
N VAL A 176 0.68 14.53 -18.39
CA VAL A 176 0.11 15.00 -17.11
C VAL A 176 0.24 16.52 -16.98
N GLY A 177 1.40 17.07 -17.26
CA GLY A 177 1.66 18.51 -17.18
C GLY A 177 0.76 19.34 -18.10
N VAL A 178 0.53 18.87 -19.33
CA VAL A 178 -0.29 19.55 -20.33
C VAL A 178 -1.80 19.32 -20.11
N SER A 179 -2.21 18.06 -19.91
CA SER A 179 -3.62 17.67 -19.83
C SER A 179 -4.22 17.82 -18.43
N ARG A 180 -3.40 17.95 -17.40
CA ARG A 180 -3.78 17.92 -15.98
C ARG A 180 -4.45 16.61 -15.54
N LEU A 181 -4.36 15.54 -16.34
CA LEU A 181 -4.82 14.20 -15.97
C LEU A 181 -4.04 13.70 -14.72
N GLY A 182 -4.76 13.17 -13.76
CA GLY A 182 -4.19 12.75 -12.48
C GLY A 182 -3.92 13.89 -11.50
N LEU A 183 -4.20 15.14 -11.87
CA LEU A 183 -4.09 16.34 -11.02
C LEU A 183 -5.44 17.02 -10.80
N THR A 184 -6.45 16.64 -11.55
CA THR A 184 -7.82 17.14 -11.39
C THR A 184 -8.53 16.32 -10.34
N ARG A 185 -8.82 16.95 -9.19
CA ARG A 185 -9.41 16.25 -8.03
C ARG A 185 -10.75 15.60 -8.38
N ASP A 186 -10.93 14.34 -7.99
CA ASP A 186 -12.18 13.61 -8.02
C ASP A 186 -12.71 13.39 -6.58
N VAL A 187 -14.03 13.18 -6.45
CA VAL A 187 -14.70 12.94 -5.16
C VAL A 187 -14.18 11.67 -4.46
N PHE A 188 -13.83 10.66 -5.24
CA PHE A 188 -13.34 9.35 -4.72
C PHE A 188 -11.82 9.25 -4.69
N TRP A 189 -11.12 10.38 -4.67
CA TRP A 189 -9.68 10.40 -4.48
C TRP A 189 -9.34 10.34 -3.01
N ASP A 190 -8.56 9.34 -2.68
CA ASP A 190 -7.78 9.34 -1.47
C ASP A 190 -6.50 10.18 -1.65
N ARG A 191 -5.79 10.36 -0.57
CA ARG A 191 -4.54 11.10 -0.57
C ARG A 191 -3.43 10.28 -1.23
N THR A 192 -2.25 10.87 -1.39
CA THR A 192 -1.07 10.16 -1.92
C THR A 192 -0.68 8.99 -1.01
N GLY A 193 0.12 8.05 -1.54
CA GLY A 193 0.66 6.94 -0.77
C GLY A 193 1.64 7.39 0.32
N VAL A 194 2.02 6.46 1.19
CA VAL A 194 3.00 6.71 2.27
C VAL A 194 4.42 6.63 1.70
N PRO A 195 5.25 7.69 1.83
CA PRO A 195 6.59 7.71 1.29
C PRO A 195 7.59 6.92 2.14
N LEU A 196 8.65 6.50 1.49
CA LEU A 196 9.90 6.07 2.13
C LEU A 196 10.76 7.30 2.44
N LEU A 197 11.58 7.23 3.49
CA LEU A 197 12.53 8.28 3.83
C LEU A 197 13.89 8.00 3.19
N ASN A 198 14.63 9.05 2.81
CA ASN A 198 15.98 8.93 2.26
C ASN A 198 16.90 8.10 3.17
N LEU A 199 16.86 8.35 4.49
CA LEU A 199 17.64 7.58 5.46
C LEU A 199 17.29 6.08 5.43
N GLN A 200 16.03 5.73 5.23
CA GLN A 200 15.58 4.33 5.14
C GLN A 200 16.11 3.65 3.88
N VAL A 201 16.12 4.36 2.74
CA VAL A 201 16.70 3.85 1.49
C VAL A 201 18.21 3.60 1.64
N VAL A 202 18.94 4.56 2.23
CA VAL A 202 20.39 4.40 2.49
C VAL A 202 20.65 3.23 3.44
N THR A 203 19.86 3.12 4.51
CA THR A 203 19.98 2.01 5.47
C THR A 203 19.69 0.65 4.82
N ALA A 204 18.62 0.56 4.03
CA ALA A 204 18.26 -0.66 3.32
C ALA A 204 19.35 -1.09 2.31
N LEU A 205 19.93 -0.12 1.59
CA LEU A 205 21.05 -0.38 0.69
C LEU A 205 22.29 -0.85 1.46
N ALA A 206 22.65 -0.17 2.55
CA ALA A 206 23.79 -0.54 3.38
C ALA A 206 23.66 -1.97 3.94
N VAL A 207 22.49 -2.31 4.51
CA VAL A 207 22.19 -3.67 5.01
C VAL A 207 22.34 -4.70 3.89
N SER A 208 21.80 -4.40 2.70
CA SER A 208 21.84 -5.33 1.57
C SER A 208 23.26 -5.57 1.05
N LEU A 209 24.07 -4.52 0.97
CA LEU A 209 25.46 -4.61 0.51
C LEU A 209 26.36 -5.27 1.57
N LEU A 210 26.16 -4.99 2.86
CA LEU A 210 26.87 -5.64 3.96
C LEU A 210 26.58 -7.15 3.99
N ALA A 211 25.31 -7.54 3.90
CA ALA A 211 24.92 -8.94 3.84
C ALA A 211 25.52 -9.66 2.62
N ALA A 212 25.58 -8.98 1.46
CA ALA A 212 26.24 -9.52 0.27
C ALA A 212 27.75 -9.70 0.49
N GLY A 213 28.43 -8.72 1.12
CA GLY A 213 29.85 -8.78 1.45
C GLY A 213 30.17 -9.90 2.42
N LEU A 214 29.40 -10.02 3.51
CA LEU A 214 29.56 -11.10 4.49
C LEU A 214 29.32 -12.48 3.85
N GLY A 215 28.30 -12.60 2.99
CA GLY A 215 28.03 -13.82 2.25
C GLY A 215 29.19 -14.23 1.32
N ALA A 216 29.82 -13.25 0.65
CA ALA A 216 30.97 -13.49 -0.21
C ALA A 216 32.20 -13.92 0.60
N VAL A 217 32.51 -13.28 1.73
CA VAL A 217 33.60 -13.65 2.62
C VAL A 217 33.39 -15.04 3.23
N GLY A 218 32.16 -15.34 3.66
CA GLY A 218 31.79 -16.66 4.20
C GLY A 218 31.95 -17.79 3.16
N ALA A 219 31.51 -17.54 1.92
CA ALA A 219 31.66 -18.49 0.81
C ALA A 219 33.12 -18.73 0.47
N PHE A 220 33.96 -17.68 0.48
CA PHE A 220 35.39 -17.77 0.23
C PHE A 220 36.11 -18.60 1.34
N ARG A 221 35.83 -18.35 2.62
CA ARG A 221 36.39 -19.09 3.76
C ARG A 221 35.96 -20.56 3.79
N ALA A 222 34.72 -20.83 3.36
CA ALA A 222 34.20 -22.21 3.35
C ALA A 222 34.61 -23.02 2.12
N GLY A 223 35.39 -22.46 1.17
CA GLY A 223 35.75 -23.12 -0.09
C GLY A 223 34.52 -23.49 -0.97
N LYS A 224 33.34 -22.99 -0.65
CA LYS A 224 32.07 -23.28 -1.36
C LYS A 224 31.72 -22.10 -2.25
N LEU A 225 31.80 -22.31 -3.55
CA LEU A 225 31.39 -21.30 -4.54
C LEU A 225 29.90 -20.94 -4.54
N ARG A 226 29.05 -21.73 -3.86
CA ARG A 226 27.58 -21.50 -3.81
C ARG A 226 27.06 -21.72 -2.39
N PRO A 227 26.46 -20.72 -1.76
CA PRO A 227 25.68 -20.92 -0.54
C PRO A 227 24.48 -21.83 -0.82
N GLY A 228 24.25 -22.79 0.06
CA GLY A 228 23.20 -23.80 -0.08
C GLY A 228 21.79 -23.21 -0.14
N LYS A 229 20.81 -23.99 -0.61
CA LYS A 229 19.38 -23.63 -0.66
C LYS A 229 18.84 -23.26 0.73
N TRP A 230 19.36 -23.84 1.79
CA TRP A 230 18.99 -23.58 3.18
C TRP A 230 19.22 -22.12 3.62
N LEU A 231 20.24 -21.44 3.06
CA LEU A 231 20.48 -20.04 3.39
C LEU A 231 19.29 -19.15 2.99
N ASP A 232 18.65 -19.42 1.86
CA ASP A 232 17.50 -18.62 1.43
C ASP A 232 16.27 -18.88 2.29
N VAL A 233 16.12 -20.10 2.82
CA VAL A 233 15.05 -20.41 3.79
C VAL A 233 15.30 -19.66 5.10
N VAL A 234 16.54 -19.67 5.60
CA VAL A 234 16.89 -18.92 6.81
C VAL A 234 16.67 -17.42 6.64
N ILE A 235 17.13 -16.84 5.52
CA ILE A 235 16.92 -15.41 5.23
C ILE A 235 15.41 -15.10 5.17
N PHE A 236 14.61 -15.94 4.50
CA PHE A 236 13.16 -15.78 4.43
C PHE A 236 12.53 -15.75 5.84
N LEU A 237 12.87 -16.71 6.69
CA LEU A 237 12.35 -16.80 8.06
C LEU A 237 12.80 -15.61 8.93
N VAL A 238 14.05 -15.17 8.78
CA VAL A 238 14.59 -14.00 9.49
C VAL A 238 13.85 -12.73 9.05
N ILE A 239 13.65 -12.52 7.76
CA ILE A 239 12.90 -11.34 7.25
C ILE A 239 11.48 -11.37 7.79
N TRP A 240 10.81 -12.52 7.74
CA TRP A 240 9.46 -12.68 8.25
C TRP A 240 9.39 -12.35 9.76
N ALA A 241 10.28 -12.91 10.56
CA ALA A 241 10.32 -12.65 12.00
C ALA A 241 10.62 -11.17 12.31
N VAL A 242 11.61 -10.56 11.62
CA VAL A 242 11.95 -9.14 11.80
C VAL A 242 10.76 -8.24 11.43
N ALA A 243 10.05 -8.53 10.33
CA ALA A 243 8.87 -7.77 9.94
C ALA A 243 7.74 -7.92 10.97
N ALA A 244 7.44 -9.14 11.41
CA ALA A 244 6.42 -9.42 12.42
C ALA A 244 6.71 -8.69 13.74
N ILE A 245 7.95 -8.74 14.21
CA ILE A 245 8.39 -8.04 15.42
C ILE A 245 8.31 -6.53 15.22
N ALA A 246 8.93 -6.00 14.16
CA ALA A 246 8.98 -4.55 13.92
C ALA A 246 7.58 -3.93 13.82
N TRP A 247 6.66 -4.56 13.10
CA TRP A 247 5.30 -4.04 12.94
C TRP A 247 4.46 -4.18 14.21
N ASN A 248 4.57 -5.30 14.95
CA ASN A 248 3.87 -5.44 16.22
C ASN A 248 4.32 -4.42 17.26
N PHE A 249 5.63 -4.18 17.37
CA PHE A 249 6.19 -3.22 18.33
C PHE A 249 6.04 -1.75 17.88
N THR A 250 5.69 -1.47 16.62
CA THR A 250 5.37 -0.10 16.20
C THR A 250 4.03 0.31 16.81
N PRO A 251 3.96 1.38 17.63
CA PRO A 251 2.72 1.81 18.22
C PRO A 251 1.65 2.11 17.17
N GLN A 252 0.44 1.61 17.38
CA GLN A 252 -0.70 1.97 16.55
C GLN A 252 -1.11 3.40 16.85
N THR A 253 -1.35 4.19 15.80
CA THR A 253 -1.96 5.50 15.90
C THR A 253 -3.42 5.41 15.49
N HIS A 254 -4.27 6.28 16.01
CA HIS A 254 -5.68 6.33 15.63
C HIS A 254 -5.82 6.73 14.15
N SER A 255 -6.82 6.19 13.51
CA SER A 255 -7.15 6.42 12.10
C SER A 255 -8.66 6.34 11.90
N HIS A 256 -9.14 6.63 10.68
CA HIS A 256 -10.55 6.45 10.36
C HIS A 256 -11.04 5.01 10.56
N PHE A 257 -10.20 4.00 10.26
CA PHE A 257 -10.57 2.58 10.37
C PHE A 257 -10.30 1.96 11.73
N ALA A 258 -9.56 2.64 12.58
CA ALA A 258 -9.30 2.27 13.97
C ALA A 258 -9.24 3.57 14.79
N PRO A 259 -10.39 4.16 15.14
CA PRO A 259 -10.46 5.37 15.95
C PRO A 259 -9.73 5.19 17.28
N GLY A 260 -9.39 6.28 17.92
CA GLY A 260 -8.67 6.30 19.17
C GLY A 260 -9.34 5.46 20.27
N PRO A 261 -8.58 5.07 21.29
CA PRO A 261 -9.08 4.26 22.37
C PRO A 261 -10.10 5.06 23.21
N TYR A 262 -11.38 4.85 22.95
CA TYR A 262 -12.46 5.46 23.71
C TYR A 262 -12.80 4.69 24.98
N PRO A 263 -13.28 5.39 26.03
CA PRO A 263 -13.92 4.71 27.15
C PRO A 263 -15.07 3.81 26.64
N PRO A 264 -15.50 2.78 27.36
CA PRO A 264 -15.02 2.35 28.67
C PRO A 264 -13.74 1.53 28.63
N ASN A 265 -13.43 0.86 27.51
CA ASN A 265 -12.39 -0.15 27.46
C ASN A 265 -11.02 0.37 27.00
N TYR A 266 -10.97 1.55 26.37
CA TYR A 266 -9.75 2.15 25.83
C TYR A 266 -9.02 1.27 24.82
N GLU A 267 -9.78 0.56 23.97
CA GLU A 267 -9.28 -0.30 22.91
C GLU A 267 -9.44 0.36 21.53
N TYR A 268 -8.58 -0.03 20.56
CA TYR A 268 -8.67 0.40 19.16
C TYR A 268 -9.65 -0.46 18.38
N TYR A 269 -10.94 -0.28 18.62
CA TYR A 269 -11.98 -1.01 17.90
C TYR A 269 -12.03 -0.61 16.43
N PRO A 270 -12.34 -1.56 15.53
CA PRO A 270 -12.51 -1.26 14.11
C PRO A 270 -13.71 -0.34 13.87
N TYR A 271 -13.63 0.47 12.80
CA TYR A 271 -14.71 1.37 12.38
C TYR A 271 -14.84 1.38 10.86
N SER A 272 -16.00 1.78 10.31
CA SER A 272 -16.29 1.85 8.88
C SER A 272 -16.04 0.49 8.19
N ASP A 273 -15.33 0.43 7.06
CA ASP A 273 -15.07 -0.82 6.34
C ASP A 273 -14.43 -1.90 7.22
N ALA A 274 -13.51 -1.52 8.13
CA ALA A 274 -12.86 -2.49 9.03
C ALA A 274 -13.86 -3.14 10.00
N MET A 275 -14.80 -2.35 10.50
CA MET A 275 -15.88 -2.83 11.36
C MET A 275 -16.79 -3.80 10.59
N ASN A 276 -17.17 -3.45 9.37
CA ASN A 276 -18.03 -4.30 8.55
C ASN A 276 -17.40 -5.68 8.30
N TYR A 277 -16.10 -5.74 8.00
CA TYR A 277 -15.41 -7.02 7.77
C TYR A 277 -15.33 -7.87 9.04
N ASP A 278 -15.14 -7.22 10.19
CA ASP A 278 -15.09 -7.91 11.46
C ASP A 278 -16.49 -8.41 11.90
N LEU A 279 -17.53 -7.56 11.78
CA LEU A 279 -18.90 -7.97 12.02
C LEU A 279 -19.34 -9.12 11.10
N ASP A 280 -18.93 -9.11 9.82
CA ASP A 280 -19.14 -10.24 8.92
C ASP A 280 -18.49 -11.54 9.43
N ALA A 281 -17.33 -11.42 10.10
CA ALA A 281 -16.66 -12.57 10.70
C ALA A 281 -17.36 -13.07 11.98
N GLN A 282 -18.06 -12.21 12.68
CA GLN A 282 -18.74 -12.57 13.92
C GLN A 282 -19.99 -13.46 13.71
N TYR A 283 -20.65 -13.40 12.54
CA TYR A 283 -21.78 -14.27 12.23
C TYR A 283 -21.41 -15.76 12.24
N PRO A 284 -20.38 -16.23 11.53
CA PRO A 284 -19.93 -17.62 11.63
C PRO A 284 -19.54 -18.04 13.05
N LEU A 285 -18.94 -17.14 13.84
CA LEU A 285 -18.54 -17.43 15.23
C LEU A 285 -19.72 -17.67 16.18
N ILE A 286 -20.90 -17.21 15.82
CA ILE A 286 -22.16 -17.55 16.53
C ILE A 286 -22.99 -18.57 15.75
N GLY A 287 -22.39 -19.38 14.88
CA GLY A 287 -23.05 -20.48 14.17
C GLY A 287 -24.06 -20.04 13.10
N ILE A 288 -24.04 -18.81 12.66
CA ILE A 288 -24.92 -18.28 11.62
C ILE A 288 -24.15 -18.16 10.32
N ASP A 289 -24.71 -18.70 9.22
CA ASP A 289 -24.10 -18.53 7.90
C ASP A 289 -24.13 -17.05 7.50
N ALA A 290 -22.98 -16.48 7.43
CA ALA A 290 -22.78 -15.07 7.06
C ALA A 290 -23.46 -14.78 5.70
N GLY A 291 -24.33 -13.77 5.66
CA GLY A 291 -25.10 -13.39 4.48
C GLY A 291 -26.34 -14.22 4.18
N SER A 292 -26.80 -15.09 5.11
CA SER A 292 -27.99 -15.92 4.91
C SER A 292 -29.31 -15.12 4.91
N LYS A 293 -29.37 -14.00 5.62
CA LYS A 293 -30.61 -13.22 5.82
C LYS A 293 -30.59 -11.82 5.18
N GLY A 294 -30.06 -11.71 3.94
CA GLY A 294 -30.09 -10.44 3.20
C GLY A 294 -28.79 -9.65 3.26
N HIS A 295 -27.91 -9.90 4.22
CA HIS A 295 -26.61 -9.25 4.29
C HIS A 295 -25.64 -9.80 3.24
N VAL A 296 -24.88 -8.92 2.59
CA VAL A 296 -23.95 -9.27 1.52
C VAL A 296 -22.53 -9.20 2.04
N ILE A 297 -21.83 -10.34 2.02
CA ILE A 297 -20.41 -10.33 2.30
C ILE A 297 -19.64 -9.92 1.04
N ASP A 298 -19.06 -8.74 1.07
CA ASP A 298 -18.31 -8.18 -0.06
C ASP A 298 -16.89 -8.80 -0.17
N LYS A 299 -16.29 -9.25 0.94
CA LYS A 299 -14.93 -9.77 1.03
C LYS A 299 -14.89 -11.15 1.72
N PRO A 300 -15.50 -12.20 1.14
CA PRO A 300 -15.77 -13.42 1.88
C PRO A 300 -14.52 -14.12 2.43
N LEU A 301 -13.43 -14.19 1.67
CA LEU A 301 -12.20 -14.82 2.16
C LEU A 301 -11.53 -13.99 3.26
N TYR A 302 -11.64 -12.67 3.20
CA TYR A 302 -11.05 -11.83 4.24
C TYR A 302 -11.85 -11.93 5.54
N SER A 303 -13.18 -11.85 5.48
CA SER A 303 -14.03 -12.06 6.66
C SER A 303 -13.85 -13.47 7.25
N THR A 304 -13.75 -14.50 6.42
CA THR A 304 -13.45 -15.86 6.91
C THR A 304 -12.05 -15.96 7.54
N PHE A 305 -11.06 -15.25 7.00
CA PHE A 305 -9.75 -15.17 7.64
C PHE A 305 -9.86 -14.59 9.05
N LEU A 306 -10.66 -13.54 9.26
CA LEU A 306 -10.92 -12.96 10.57
C LEU A 306 -11.64 -13.96 11.49
N VAL A 307 -12.59 -14.77 11.00
CA VAL A 307 -13.19 -15.88 11.80
C VAL A 307 -12.11 -16.76 12.43
N TYR A 308 -11.13 -17.19 11.64
CA TYR A 308 -10.05 -18.04 12.16
C TYR A 308 -9.10 -17.29 13.09
N LEU A 309 -8.87 -15.99 12.88
CA LEU A 309 -8.09 -15.19 13.82
C LEU A 309 -8.79 -15.09 15.18
N HIS A 310 -10.10 -14.78 15.21
CA HIS A 310 -10.91 -14.76 16.43
C HIS A 310 -10.99 -16.13 17.09
N ALA A 311 -11.16 -17.20 16.33
CA ALA A 311 -11.19 -18.56 16.87
C ALA A 311 -9.87 -18.94 17.60
N ILE A 312 -8.74 -18.37 17.20
CA ILE A 312 -7.42 -18.64 17.79
C ILE A 312 -7.08 -17.63 18.91
N ALA A 313 -7.31 -16.34 18.66
CA ALA A 313 -6.89 -15.25 19.55
C ALA A 313 -7.97 -14.80 20.55
N GLY A 314 -9.23 -15.27 20.38
CA GLY A 314 -10.38 -14.76 21.12
C GLY A 314 -10.90 -13.44 20.58
N GLU A 315 -11.68 -12.71 21.40
CA GLU A 315 -12.37 -11.48 21.00
C GLU A 315 -11.58 -10.20 21.37
N ASP A 316 -10.37 -10.33 21.90
CA ASP A 316 -9.45 -9.20 22.10
C ASP A 316 -8.89 -8.74 20.76
N ILE A 317 -9.33 -7.57 20.30
CA ILE A 317 -8.95 -6.99 19.01
C ILE A 317 -7.43 -6.81 18.91
N THR A 318 -6.74 -6.48 20.00
CA THR A 318 -5.28 -6.32 20.01
C THR A 318 -4.59 -7.64 19.69
N SER A 319 -5.05 -8.75 20.24
CA SER A 319 -4.54 -10.09 19.97
C SER A 319 -4.82 -10.54 18.53
N VAL A 320 -6.04 -10.28 18.05
CA VAL A 320 -6.45 -10.56 16.66
C VAL A 320 -5.58 -9.80 15.67
N VAL A 321 -5.39 -8.50 15.88
CA VAL A 321 -4.51 -7.66 15.04
C VAL A 321 -3.06 -8.14 15.11
N SER A 322 -2.55 -8.50 16.28
CA SER A 322 -1.19 -9.00 16.44
C SER A 322 -0.96 -10.31 15.67
N LEU A 323 -1.92 -11.22 15.71
CA LEU A 323 -1.89 -12.48 14.96
C LEU A 323 -1.96 -12.22 13.44
N GLN A 324 -2.84 -11.29 13.01
CA GLN A 324 -2.91 -10.83 11.62
C GLN A 324 -1.55 -10.31 11.14
N VAL A 325 -0.88 -9.45 11.92
CA VAL A 325 0.43 -8.89 11.61
C VAL A 325 1.47 -10.00 11.41
N VAL A 326 1.51 -11.01 12.29
CA VAL A 326 2.44 -12.14 12.17
C VAL A 326 2.24 -12.87 10.83
N ILE A 327 1.00 -13.12 10.42
CA ILE A 327 0.70 -13.82 9.16
C ILE A 327 1.07 -12.92 7.96
N LEU A 328 0.66 -11.66 7.98
CA LEU A 328 0.89 -10.73 6.87
C LEU A 328 2.36 -10.31 6.73
N ALA A 329 3.18 -10.45 7.77
CA ALA A 329 4.62 -10.21 7.74
C ALA A 329 5.38 -11.11 6.76
N VAL A 330 4.74 -12.12 6.18
CA VAL A 330 5.30 -12.90 5.07
C VAL A 330 5.56 -12.05 3.82
N PHE A 331 4.90 -10.88 3.69
CA PHE A 331 5.00 -10.01 2.53
C PHE A 331 6.43 -9.58 2.15
N PRO A 332 7.26 -9.00 3.05
CA PRO A 332 8.65 -8.66 2.72
C PRO A 332 9.49 -9.88 2.35
N ALA A 333 9.21 -11.04 2.95
CA ALA A 333 9.91 -12.28 2.63
C ALA A 333 9.56 -12.79 1.21
N LEU A 334 8.34 -12.59 0.73
CA LEU A 334 7.96 -12.85 -0.67
C LEU A 334 8.69 -11.90 -1.63
N LEU A 335 8.82 -10.61 -1.29
CA LEU A 335 9.60 -9.66 -2.08
C LEU A 335 11.08 -10.03 -2.14
N TYR A 336 11.65 -10.54 -1.03
CA TYR A 336 13.00 -11.10 -1.04
C TYR A 336 13.14 -12.23 -2.06
N LEU A 337 12.21 -13.19 -2.07
CA LEU A 337 12.26 -14.30 -3.03
C LEU A 337 12.14 -13.81 -4.47
N LEU A 338 11.22 -12.88 -4.72
CA LEU A 338 11.02 -12.31 -6.05
C LEU A 338 12.27 -11.55 -6.54
N GLY A 339 12.84 -10.68 -5.71
CA GLY A 339 14.05 -9.92 -6.05
C GLY A 339 15.27 -10.81 -6.25
N LYS A 340 15.42 -11.83 -5.40
CA LYS A 340 16.47 -12.84 -5.57
C LYS A 340 16.35 -13.59 -6.90
N LEU A 341 15.16 -13.96 -7.29
CA LEU A 341 14.93 -14.73 -8.52
C LEU A 341 15.06 -13.87 -9.78
N LEU A 342 14.62 -12.62 -9.74
CA LEU A 342 14.74 -11.70 -10.86
C LEU A 342 16.17 -11.19 -11.05
N HIS A 343 16.91 -10.97 -9.96
CA HIS A 343 18.24 -10.39 -10.01
C HIS A 343 19.23 -11.10 -9.06
N SER A 344 19.13 -10.86 -7.75
CA SER A 344 20.10 -11.34 -6.77
C SER A 344 19.59 -11.19 -5.33
N ARG A 345 20.29 -11.86 -4.36
CA ARG A 345 19.99 -11.72 -2.93
C ARG A 345 20.02 -10.27 -2.42
N PRO A 346 20.99 -9.41 -2.80
CA PRO A 346 20.98 -8.02 -2.39
C PRO A 346 19.71 -7.27 -2.82
N VAL A 347 19.22 -7.50 -4.05
CA VAL A 347 17.95 -6.90 -4.51
C VAL A 347 16.78 -7.39 -3.66
N GLY A 348 16.73 -8.68 -3.39
CA GLY A 348 15.68 -9.24 -2.52
C GLY A 348 15.71 -8.65 -1.12
N LEU A 349 16.89 -8.54 -0.50
CA LEU A 349 17.06 -7.93 0.83
C LEU A 349 16.67 -6.45 0.81
N LEU A 350 17.11 -5.69 -0.20
CA LEU A 350 16.78 -4.28 -0.34
C LEU A 350 15.26 -4.09 -0.42
N ALA A 351 14.58 -4.84 -1.29
CA ALA A 351 13.14 -4.77 -1.44
C ALA A 351 12.39 -5.14 -0.15
N ALA A 352 12.87 -6.17 0.56
CA ALA A 352 12.28 -6.60 1.82
C ALA A 352 12.42 -5.54 2.92
N VAL A 353 13.61 -4.95 3.08
CA VAL A 353 13.87 -3.92 4.11
C VAL A 353 13.09 -2.64 3.79
N LEU A 354 13.00 -2.24 2.52
CA LEU A 354 12.17 -1.10 2.11
C LEU A 354 10.69 -1.35 2.43
N ALA A 355 10.18 -2.57 2.20
CA ALA A 355 8.82 -2.93 2.55
C ALA A 355 8.58 -2.84 4.07
N ILE A 356 9.53 -3.31 4.89
CA ILE A 356 9.42 -3.21 6.35
C ILE A 356 9.33 -1.74 6.78
N PHE A 357 10.21 -0.88 6.27
CA PHE A 357 10.22 0.54 6.60
C PHE A 357 8.97 1.27 6.13
N LYS A 358 8.50 0.99 4.90
CA LYS A 358 7.29 1.61 4.37
C LYS A 358 6.08 1.34 5.27
N GLU A 359 5.92 0.09 5.74
CA GLU A 359 4.80 -0.24 6.62
C GLU A 359 4.94 0.34 8.03
N ILE A 360 6.16 0.47 8.56
CA ILE A 360 6.40 1.25 9.78
C ILE A 360 5.95 2.70 9.60
N ASN A 361 6.29 3.32 8.46
CA ASN A 361 5.84 4.67 8.14
C ASN A 361 4.32 4.75 8.01
N ALA A 362 3.69 3.75 7.38
CA ALA A 362 2.25 3.66 7.23
C ALA A 362 1.52 3.56 8.59
N ILE A 363 2.00 2.71 9.49
CA ILE A 363 1.44 2.56 10.84
C ILE A 363 1.55 3.89 11.61
N ARG A 364 2.73 4.53 11.57
CA ARG A 364 2.97 5.80 12.29
C ARG A 364 2.24 6.99 11.65
N GLY A 365 2.11 6.98 10.32
CA GLY A 365 1.46 8.05 9.56
C GLY A 365 -0.06 7.95 9.50
N SER A 366 -0.67 6.89 10.02
CA SER A 366 -2.12 6.64 9.90
C SER A 366 -2.99 7.69 10.60
N LEU A 367 -2.45 8.42 11.57
CA LEU A 367 -3.10 9.55 12.24
C LEU A 367 -3.55 10.67 11.28
N ILE A 368 -2.79 10.91 10.22
CA ILE A 368 -3.03 12.03 9.30
C ILE A 368 -3.46 11.55 7.93
N ILE A 369 -3.00 10.37 7.54
CA ILE A 369 -3.43 9.74 6.31
C ILE A 369 -4.70 8.94 6.61
N TRP A 370 -5.84 9.61 6.65
CA TRP A 370 -7.14 9.06 7.05
C TRP A 370 -7.49 7.73 6.41
N THR A 371 -7.01 7.53 5.20
CA THR A 371 -7.35 6.40 4.35
C THR A 371 -6.16 5.51 4.02
N VAL A 372 -5.17 5.42 4.91
CA VAL A 372 -4.09 4.45 4.77
C VAL A 372 -4.58 3.08 5.25
N SER A 373 -4.12 2.01 4.59
CA SER A 373 -4.29 0.63 5.05
C SER A 373 -2.94 0.06 5.45
N THR A 374 -2.89 -0.54 6.64
CA THR A 374 -1.68 -1.10 7.24
C THR A 374 -1.93 -2.53 7.72
N PRO A 375 -0.90 -3.33 7.98
CA PRO A 375 -1.10 -4.66 8.53
C PRO A 375 -1.76 -4.68 9.92
N LYS A 376 -1.80 -3.53 10.63
CA LYS A 376 -2.48 -3.38 11.93
C LYS A 376 -3.96 -3.00 11.84
N MET A 377 -4.48 -2.78 10.65
CA MET A 377 -5.90 -2.50 10.43
C MET A 377 -6.61 -3.73 9.90
N LEU A 378 -7.86 -3.93 10.30
CA LEU A 378 -8.69 -5.03 9.78
C LEU A 378 -9.21 -4.67 8.38
N MET A 379 -8.30 -4.59 7.41
CA MET A 379 -8.55 -4.12 6.06
C MET A 379 -8.03 -5.10 5.00
N SER A 380 -8.74 -5.22 3.89
CA SER A 380 -8.46 -6.19 2.83
C SER A 380 -7.32 -5.80 1.88
N GLU A 381 -6.84 -4.55 1.90
CA GLU A 381 -5.80 -4.05 0.99
C GLU A 381 -4.47 -4.75 1.21
N PHE A 382 -4.02 -4.86 2.45
CA PHE A 382 -2.72 -5.44 2.75
C PHE A 382 -2.68 -6.97 2.50
N PRO A 383 -3.69 -7.78 2.86
CA PRO A 383 -3.82 -9.17 2.39
C PRO A 383 -3.77 -9.30 0.86
N THR A 384 -4.36 -8.35 0.13
CA THR A 384 -4.28 -8.31 -1.34
C THR A 384 -2.84 -8.04 -1.81
N ALA A 385 -2.06 -7.20 -1.11
CA ALA A 385 -0.63 -6.97 -1.42
C ALA A 385 0.18 -8.27 -1.29
N VAL A 386 -0.05 -9.04 -0.21
CA VAL A 386 0.56 -10.37 -0.02
C VAL A 386 0.19 -11.30 -1.18
N GLY A 387 -1.09 -11.36 -1.53
CA GLY A 387 -1.59 -12.17 -2.65
C GLY A 387 -0.95 -11.75 -3.97
N LEU A 388 -0.85 -10.45 -4.25
CA LEU A 388 -0.26 -9.94 -5.50
C LEU A 388 1.24 -10.22 -5.58
N ALA A 389 1.99 -10.10 -4.47
CA ALA A 389 3.41 -10.46 -4.44
C ALA A 389 3.62 -11.95 -4.70
N LEU A 390 2.80 -12.81 -4.10
CA LEU A 390 2.81 -14.25 -4.34
C LEU A 390 2.42 -14.58 -5.79
N LEU A 391 1.39 -13.94 -6.33
CA LEU A 391 0.95 -14.08 -7.70
C LEU A 391 2.06 -13.69 -8.70
N CYS A 392 2.73 -12.56 -8.48
CA CYS A 392 3.88 -12.12 -9.28
C CYS A 392 5.02 -13.14 -9.26
N LEU A 393 5.32 -13.70 -8.07
CA LEU A 393 6.32 -14.74 -7.90
C LEU A 393 5.96 -16.00 -8.71
N LEU A 394 4.72 -16.47 -8.62
CA LEU A 394 4.24 -17.67 -9.32
C LEU A 394 4.19 -17.46 -10.83
N ILE A 395 3.72 -16.30 -11.31
CA ILE A 395 3.71 -15.97 -12.73
C ILE A 395 5.13 -15.88 -13.28
N PHE A 396 6.05 -15.26 -12.56
CA PHE A 396 7.46 -15.25 -12.96
C PHE A 396 8.02 -16.68 -13.05
N LEU A 397 7.77 -17.54 -12.07
CA LEU A 397 8.20 -18.95 -12.07
C LEU A 397 7.57 -19.75 -13.21
N TRP A 398 6.33 -19.45 -13.57
CA TRP A 398 5.63 -20.05 -14.70
C TRP A 398 6.25 -19.62 -16.03
N LEU A 399 6.38 -18.31 -16.24
CA LEU A 399 6.71 -17.75 -17.56
C LEU A 399 8.21 -17.76 -17.88
N ARG A 400 9.10 -17.83 -16.89
CA ARG A 400 10.55 -17.94 -17.13
C ARG A 400 10.97 -19.24 -17.81
N ASP A 401 10.17 -20.31 -17.66
CA ASP A 401 10.39 -21.60 -18.30
C ASP A 401 9.05 -22.25 -18.73
N THR A 402 8.54 -21.79 -19.87
CA THR A 402 7.26 -22.22 -20.43
C THR A 402 7.23 -23.70 -20.83
N ARG A 403 8.40 -24.37 -20.85
CA ARG A 403 8.50 -25.78 -21.30
C ARG A 403 8.29 -26.79 -20.16
N ARG A 404 8.47 -26.39 -18.89
CA ARG A 404 8.73 -27.37 -17.84
C ARG A 404 7.69 -27.49 -16.72
N LYS A 405 6.88 -26.47 -16.38
CA LYS A 405 6.18 -26.52 -15.08
C LYS A 405 4.75 -25.95 -15.10
N PRO A 406 3.73 -26.70 -15.53
CA PRO A 406 2.34 -26.29 -15.45
C PRO A 406 1.85 -26.06 -14.00
N VAL A 407 2.54 -26.64 -13.00
CA VAL A 407 2.21 -26.47 -11.58
C VAL A 407 2.18 -25.00 -11.14
N TYR A 408 3.06 -24.15 -11.67
CA TYR A 408 3.07 -22.74 -11.33
C TYR A 408 1.90 -21.97 -11.97
N ALA A 409 1.45 -22.38 -13.17
CA ALA A 409 0.22 -21.84 -13.77
C ALA A 409 -1.00 -22.21 -12.91
N MET A 410 -1.10 -23.46 -12.48
CA MET A 410 -2.16 -23.93 -11.59
C MET A 410 -2.17 -23.15 -10.27
N ALA A 411 -1.01 -23.04 -9.60
CA ALA A 411 -0.89 -22.31 -8.36
C ALA A 411 -1.22 -20.82 -8.52
N ALA A 412 -0.78 -20.18 -9.62
CA ALA A 412 -1.09 -18.79 -9.92
C ALA A 412 -2.59 -18.57 -10.14
N GLY A 413 -3.26 -19.50 -10.86
CA GLY A 413 -4.71 -19.46 -11.03
C GLY A 413 -5.46 -19.56 -9.72
N GLY A 414 -5.03 -20.49 -8.86
CA GLY A 414 -5.61 -20.64 -7.52
C GLY A 414 -5.43 -19.40 -6.64
N VAL A 415 -4.22 -18.83 -6.61
CA VAL A 415 -3.96 -17.59 -5.86
C VAL A 415 -4.80 -16.44 -6.40
N LEU A 416 -4.93 -16.29 -7.72
CA LEU A 416 -5.80 -15.25 -8.28
C LEU A 416 -7.26 -15.48 -7.88
N GLY A 417 -7.77 -16.71 -7.94
CA GLY A 417 -9.12 -17.03 -7.49
C GLY A 417 -9.36 -16.70 -6.01
N LEU A 418 -8.40 -17.04 -5.13
CA LEU A 418 -8.48 -16.64 -3.72
C LEU A 418 -8.41 -15.12 -3.56
N MET A 419 -7.56 -14.42 -4.32
CA MET A 419 -7.47 -12.96 -4.26
C MET A 419 -8.79 -12.27 -4.66
N THR A 420 -9.54 -12.82 -5.62
CA THR A 420 -10.83 -12.23 -6.02
C THR A 420 -11.88 -12.30 -4.90
N MET A 421 -11.73 -13.24 -3.96
CA MET A 421 -12.58 -13.35 -2.77
C MET A 421 -12.09 -12.46 -1.60
N VAL A 422 -10.85 -11.93 -1.68
CA VAL A 422 -10.36 -10.90 -0.75
C VAL A 422 -10.78 -9.50 -1.23
N ARG A 423 -10.72 -9.25 -2.54
CA ARG A 423 -11.15 -7.99 -3.21
C ARG A 423 -11.60 -8.28 -4.63
N ASN A 424 -12.48 -7.45 -5.17
CA ASN A 424 -13.00 -7.63 -6.53
C ASN A 424 -12.02 -7.16 -7.62
N ASN A 425 -11.14 -6.18 -7.34
CA ASN A 425 -10.23 -5.62 -8.33
C ASN A 425 -9.29 -6.64 -9.02
N PRO A 426 -8.78 -7.71 -8.35
CA PRO A 426 -7.97 -8.75 -8.98
C PRO A 426 -8.60 -9.45 -10.19
N TRP A 427 -9.91 -9.42 -10.39
CA TRP A 427 -10.55 -9.95 -11.60
C TRP A 427 -9.99 -9.32 -12.88
N PHE A 428 -9.64 -8.04 -12.85
CA PHE A 428 -9.07 -7.33 -13.98
C PHE A 428 -7.63 -7.75 -14.33
N LEU A 429 -6.96 -8.51 -13.45
CA LEU A 429 -5.64 -9.08 -13.73
C LEU A 429 -5.72 -10.27 -14.68
N LEU A 430 -6.85 -10.99 -14.72
CA LEU A 430 -7.03 -12.21 -15.51
C LEU A 430 -6.71 -12.00 -16.99
N PRO A 431 -7.33 -11.06 -17.73
CA PRO A 431 -7.02 -10.86 -19.14
C PRO A 431 -5.57 -10.48 -19.38
N VAL A 432 -4.97 -9.69 -18.49
CA VAL A 432 -3.58 -9.27 -18.61
C VAL A 432 -2.62 -10.45 -18.40
N ILE A 433 -2.88 -11.34 -17.45
CA ILE A 433 -2.09 -12.55 -17.22
C ILE A 433 -2.12 -13.47 -18.46
N ILE A 434 -3.30 -13.67 -19.04
CA ILE A 434 -3.47 -14.49 -20.25
C ILE A 434 -2.71 -13.88 -21.44
N LEU A 435 -2.73 -12.55 -21.56
CA LEU A 435 -2.00 -11.82 -22.60
C LEU A 435 -0.47 -11.90 -22.39
N ILE A 436 0.02 -11.71 -21.16
CA ILE A 436 1.44 -11.88 -20.81
C ILE A 436 1.89 -13.30 -21.13
N ALA A 437 1.09 -14.30 -20.79
CA ALA A 437 1.37 -15.70 -21.11
C ALA A 437 1.42 -15.91 -22.62
N TRP A 438 0.49 -15.35 -23.40
CA TRP A 438 0.52 -15.42 -24.86
C TRP A 438 1.85 -14.96 -25.43
N PHE A 439 2.34 -13.78 -25.02
CA PHE A 439 3.61 -13.26 -25.46
C PHE A 439 4.80 -14.13 -25.01
N ALA A 440 4.74 -14.70 -23.80
CA ALA A 440 5.80 -15.57 -23.28
C ALA A 440 5.90 -16.91 -24.03
N TYR A 441 4.77 -17.48 -24.44
CA TYR A 441 4.73 -18.72 -25.21
C TYR A 441 5.02 -18.52 -26.72
N GLY A 442 4.80 -17.33 -27.25
CA GLY A 442 4.99 -17.02 -28.64
C GLY A 442 4.23 -17.97 -29.58
N ARG A 443 4.94 -18.64 -30.49
CA ARG A 443 4.33 -19.58 -31.46
C ARG A 443 3.82 -20.90 -30.86
N GLN A 444 4.02 -21.17 -29.56
CA GLN A 444 3.61 -22.41 -28.89
C GLN A 444 2.15 -22.34 -28.37
N TRP A 445 1.20 -21.96 -29.26
CA TRP A 445 -0.18 -21.68 -28.88
C TRP A 445 -0.89 -22.87 -28.20
N LYS A 446 -0.61 -24.14 -28.59
CA LYS A 446 -1.19 -25.32 -27.93
C LYS A 446 -0.77 -25.44 -26.46
N ARG A 447 0.50 -25.11 -26.15
CA ARG A 447 1.02 -25.13 -24.79
C ARG A 447 0.50 -23.95 -23.97
N TRP A 448 0.39 -22.78 -24.61
CA TRP A 448 -0.24 -21.60 -24.00
C TRP A 448 -1.69 -21.90 -23.63
N LEU A 449 -2.49 -22.48 -24.55
CA LEU A 449 -3.88 -22.83 -24.29
C LEU A 449 -4.01 -23.85 -23.16
N ALA A 450 -3.18 -24.89 -23.14
CA ALA A 450 -3.18 -25.88 -22.07
C ALA A 450 -2.80 -25.28 -20.71
N ALA A 451 -1.78 -24.43 -20.64
CA ALA A 451 -1.34 -23.80 -19.40
C ALA A 451 -2.35 -22.77 -18.91
N SER A 452 -2.91 -21.95 -19.80
CA SER A 452 -3.98 -20.99 -19.49
C SER A 452 -5.28 -21.70 -19.09
N GLY A 453 -5.61 -22.83 -19.71
CA GLY A 453 -6.75 -23.65 -19.30
C GLY A 453 -6.58 -24.24 -17.90
N LEU A 454 -5.37 -24.74 -17.57
CA LEU A 454 -5.07 -25.21 -16.20
C LEU A 454 -5.09 -24.07 -15.18
N PHE A 455 -4.58 -22.91 -15.53
CA PHE A 455 -4.66 -21.69 -14.70
C PHE A 455 -6.12 -21.35 -14.39
N PHE A 456 -6.95 -21.28 -15.44
CA PHE A 456 -8.37 -20.94 -15.30
C PHE A 456 -9.16 -22.01 -14.55
N LEU A 457 -8.87 -23.30 -14.80
CA LEU A 457 -9.50 -24.41 -14.07
C LEU A 457 -9.26 -24.28 -12.57
N VAL A 458 -8.02 -24.03 -12.12
CA VAL A 458 -7.71 -23.95 -10.69
C VAL A 458 -8.23 -22.64 -10.08
N LEU A 459 -8.33 -21.55 -10.86
CA LEU A 459 -9.04 -20.35 -10.44
C LEU A 459 -10.51 -20.68 -10.12
N LEU A 460 -11.20 -21.39 -11.05
CA LEU A 460 -12.60 -21.80 -10.82
C LEU A 460 -12.74 -22.73 -9.62
N VAL A 461 -11.83 -23.69 -9.44
CA VAL A 461 -11.81 -24.59 -8.27
C VAL A 461 -11.68 -23.82 -6.96
N ALA A 462 -10.91 -22.73 -6.95
CA ALA A 462 -10.74 -21.89 -5.78
C ALA A 462 -12.03 -21.20 -5.33
N ILE A 463 -12.78 -20.66 -6.30
CA ILE A 463 -14.01 -19.90 -6.02
C ILE A 463 -15.27 -20.77 -5.96
N ALA A 464 -15.23 -21.96 -6.53
CA ALA A 464 -16.40 -22.82 -6.70
C ALA A 464 -17.20 -23.09 -5.39
N PRO A 465 -16.58 -23.37 -4.22
CA PRO A 465 -17.34 -23.61 -3.01
C PRO A 465 -18.17 -22.39 -2.57
N TRP A 466 -17.62 -21.18 -2.73
CA TRP A 466 -18.31 -19.94 -2.40
C TRP A 466 -19.42 -19.61 -3.39
N GLU A 467 -19.16 -19.77 -4.68
CA GLU A 467 -20.18 -19.54 -5.71
C GLU A 467 -21.33 -20.57 -5.62
N TRP A 468 -21.02 -21.82 -5.29
CA TRP A 468 -22.04 -22.83 -5.00
C TRP A 468 -22.93 -22.43 -3.83
N ARG A 469 -22.33 -21.91 -2.76
CA ARG A 469 -23.07 -21.38 -1.62
C ARG A 469 -23.97 -20.20 -2.04
N ASN A 470 -23.44 -19.26 -2.84
CA ASN A 470 -24.21 -18.10 -3.33
C ASN A 470 -25.42 -18.52 -4.18
N ILE A 471 -25.27 -19.52 -5.03
CA ILE A 471 -26.39 -20.10 -5.79
C ILE A 471 -27.48 -20.64 -4.84
N ARG A 472 -27.07 -21.36 -3.78
CA ARG A 472 -28.03 -21.95 -2.81
C ARG A 472 -28.76 -20.90 -1.99
N VAL A 473 -28.06 -19.87 -1.53
CA VAL A 473 -28.60 -18.87 -0.61
C VAL A 473 -29.30 -17.74 -1.33
N ARG A 474 -28.83 -17.36 -2.52
CA ARG A 474 -29.30 -16.17 -3.24
C ARG A 474 -29.84 -16.45 -4.65
N GLY A 475 -29.72 -17.65 -5.15
CA GLY A 475 -30.15 -18.03 -6.49
C GLY A 475 -29.26 -17.51 -7.63
N THR A 476 -28.18 -16.76 -7.33
CA THR A 476 -27.30 -16.15 -8.34
C THR A 476 -25.83 -16.44 -8.05
N PRO A 477 -25.07 -16.92 -9.04
CA PRO A 477 -23.61 -16.96 -8.97
C PRO A 477 -23.04 -15.54 -9.24
N PHE A 478 -21.76 -15.36 -8.93
CA PHE A 478 -21.00 -14.13 -9.26
C PHE A 478 -21.62 -12.85 -8.71
N TYR A 479 -22.00 -12.90 -7.45
CA TYR A 479 -22.60 -11.75 -6.75
C TYR A 479 -21.78 -10.44 -6.85
N PHE A 480 -20.45 -10.56 -7.06
CA PHE A 480 -19.58 -9.41 -7.27
C PHE A 480 -19.99 -8.53 -8.47
N LEU A 481 -20.65 -9.08 -9.49
CA LEU A 481 -21.15 -8.29 -10.63
C LEU A 481 -22.25 -7.32 -10.20
N ILE A 482 -23.12 -7.76 -9.31
CA ILE A 482 -24.19 -6.91 -8.73
C ILE A 482 -23.57 -5.80 -7.88
N THR A 483 -22.55 -6.14 -7.06
CA THR A 483 -21.81 -5.15 -6.27
C THR A 483 -21.09 -4.14 -7.18
N LEU A 484 -20.52 -4.58 -8.31
CA LEU A 484 -19.87 -3.70 -9.27
C LEU A 484 -20.88 -2.73 -9.91
N GLU A 485 -22.05 -3.23 -10.31
CA GLU A 485 -23.12 -2.40 -10.85
C GLU A 485 -23.58 -1.36 -9.84
N HIS A 486 -23.99 -1.80 -8.66
CA HIS A 486 -24.52 -0.92 -7.60
C HIS A 486 -23.45 0.05 -7.07
N THR A 487 -22.31 -0.47 -6.62
CA THR A 487 -21.29 0.36 -5.94
C THR A 487 -20.54 1.27 -6.91
N VAL A 488 -20.23 0.79 -8.11
CA VAL A 488 -19.41 1.55 -9.06
C VAL A 488 -20.29 2.33 -10.03
N TRP A 489 -21.17 1.66 -10.76
CA TRP A 489 -21.94 2.34 -11.80
C TRP A 489 -22.98 3.30 -11.22
N GLU A 490 -23.86 2.82 -10.36
CA GLU A 490 -24.95 3.63 -9.83
C GLU A 490 -24.49 4.70 -8.84
N ASN A 491 -23.58 4.36 -7.92
CA ASN A 491 -23.19 5.31 -6.87
C ASN A 491 -22.01 6.22 -7.25
N ARG A 492 -21.14 5.80 -8.19
CA ARG A 492 -19.95 6.61 -8.52
C ARG A 492 -20.00 7.27 -9.88
N TYR A 493 -20.59 6.61 -10.90
CA TYR A 493 -20.63 7.16 -12.25
C TYR A 493 -21.92 7.89 -12.54
N LEU A 494 -23.11 7.29 -12.32
CA LEU A 494 -24.38 7.90 -12.68
C LEU A 494 -24.59 9.31 -12.12
N PRO A 495 -24.26 9.62 -10.84
CA PRO A 495 -24.46 10.98 -10.30
C PRO A 495 -23.53 12.03 -10.92
N ALA A 496 -22.45 11.63 -11.55
CA ALA A 496 -21.44 12.52 -12.13
C ALA A 496 -21.56 12.68 -13.64
N LEU A 497 -22.42 11.86 -14.30
CA LEU A 497 -22.62 11.95 -15.74
C LEU A 497 -23.64 13.04 -16.06
N PRO A 498 -23.47 13.76 -17.19
CA PRO A 498 -24.46 14.70 -17.65
C PRO A 498 -25.84 14.03 -17.82
N THR A 499 -26.85 14.51 -17.11
CA THR A 499 -28.23 14.06 -17.30
C THR A 499 -28.65 14.37 -18.74
N ALA A 500 -28.95 13.34 -19.52
CA ALA A 500 -29.66 13.55 -20.75
C ALA A 500 -31.00 14.26 -20.37
N VAL A 501 -31.25 15.40 -20.96
CA VAL A 501 -32.55 16.07 -20.82
C VAL A 501 -33.59 15.10 -21.38
N VAL A 502 -34.21 14.32 -20.51
CA VAL A 502 -35.37 13.51 -20.87
C VAL A 502 -36.52 14.48 -20.98
N PRO A 503 -37.19 14.57 -22.11
CA PRO A 503 -38.42 15.33 -22.19
C PRO A 503 -39.40 14.76 -21.16
N THR A 504 -39.84 15.59 -20.24
CA THR A 504 -40.79 15.23 -19.19
C THR A 504 -42.12 14.84 -19.82
N GLY A 505 -42.37 13.55 -19.84
CA GLY A 505 -43.63 12.97 -20.28
C GLY A 505 -43.72 11.51 -19.91
N HIS A 506 -44.11 11.25 -18.69
CA HIS A 506 -45.07 10.27 -18.17
C HIS A 506 -44.79 9.95 -16.69
N PRO A 507 -45.78 9.98 -15.82
CA PRO A 507 -45.70 9.51 -14.47
C PRO A 507 -45.89 7.99 -14.47
N SER A 508 -44.87 7.20 -14.20
CA SER A 508 -45.04 5.78 -13.95
C SER A 508 -44.69 5.50 -12.50
N GLY A 509 -45.72 5.39 -11.70
CA GLY A 509 -45.65 4.73 -10.44
C GLY A 509 -45.43 3.22 -10.64
N SER A 510 -44.43 2.65 -10.00
CA SER A 510 -44.41 1.24 -9.62
C SER A 510 -43.64 1.10 -8.31
N ASN A 511 -44.39 1.02 -7.23
CA ASN A 511 -43.96 0.55 -5.95
C ASN A 511 -43.64 -0.94 -6.07
N LEU A 512 -42.41 -1.33 -5.90
CA LEU A 512 -42.02 -2.68 -5.56
C LEU A 512 -41.44 -2.65 -4.15
N PRO A 513 -41.98 -3.40 -3.18
CA PRO A 513 -41.45 -3.43 -1.82
C PRO A 513 -40.28 -4.42 -1.71
N GLY A 514 -39.22 -4.02 -1.07
CA GLY A 514 -38.30 -4.96 -0.43
C GLY A 514 -36.88 -5.06 -0.97
N ALA A 515 -36.17 -3.97 -1.12
CA ALA A 515 -34.70 -3.99 -1.04
C ALA A 515 -34.27 -2.86 -0.10
N GLN A 516 -34.00 -3.22 1.14
CA GLN A 516 -33.34 -2.30 2.07
C GLN A 516 -31.91 -2.04 1.56
N SER A 517 -31.72 -0.87 0.95
CA SER A 517 -30.43 -0.32 0.62
C SER A 517 -29.72 -0.01 1.94
N THR A 518 -28.62 -0.69 2.22
CA THR A 518 -27.64 -0.25 3.21
C THR A 518 -27.23 1.18 2.87
N PRO A 519 -27.34 2.15 3.79
CA PRO A 519 -26.93 3.51 3.52
C PRO A 519 -25.40 3.53 3.39
N ALA A 520 -24.91 3.89 2.21
CA ALA A 520 -23.53 4.27 2.03
C ALA A 520 -23.26 5.45 2.97
N VAL A 521 -22.39 5.25 3.95
CA VAL A 521 -21.90 6.30 4.84
C VAL A 521 -21.35 7.42 3.97
N ARG A 522 -22.12 8.51 3.85
CA ARG A 522 -21.62 9.76 3.31
C ARG A 522 -20.60 10.29 4.32
N SER A 523 -19.31 10.03 4.07
CA SER A 523 -18.27 10.78 4.76
C SER A 523 -18.56 12.27 4.54
N SER A 524 -18.72 13.00 5.62
CA SER A 524 -18.81 14.45 5.64
C SER A 524 -17.48 15.06 5.19
N THR A 525 -17.22 15.06 3.89
CA THR A 525 -16.21 15.93 3.30
C THR A 525 -16.79 17.35 3.25
N PRO A 526 -15.97 18.36 3.58
CA PRO A 526 -16.43 19.75 3.45
C PRO A 526 -16.93 19.99 2.03
N ASN A 527 -18.04 20.70 1.90
CA ASN A 527 -18.73 21.04 0.66
C ASN A 527 -17.76 21.32 -0.49
N VAL A 528 -17.38 20.29 -1.20
CA VAL A 528 -16.80 20.43 -2.53
C VAL A 528 -18.02 20.56 -3.43
N THR A 529 -18.38 21.78 -3.73
CA THR A 529 -19.33 22.09 -4.80
C THR A 529 -18.95 21.23 -6.01
N ASN A 530 -19.86 20.37 -6.44
CA ASN A 530 -19.79 19.71 -7.73
C ASN A 530 -19.69 20.82 -8.79
N HIS A 531 -18.47 21.23 -9.12
CA HIS A 531 -18.29 22.01 -10.33
C HIS A 531 -18.51 21.04 -11.49
N PRO A 532 -19.61 21.18 -12.25
CA PRO A 532 -19.66 20.54 -13.54
C PRO A 532 -18.41 21.00 -14.26
N VAL A 533 -17.78 20.10 -15.00
CA VAL A 533 -16.67 20.44 -15.89
C VAL A 533 -17.20 21.49 -16.88
N SER A 534 -17.11 22.77 -16.50
CA SER A 534 -17.49 23.93 -17.32
C SER A 534 -16.32 24.27 -18.24
N GLY A 535 -16.05 23.33 -19.14
CA GLY A 535 -15.29 23.55 -20.36
C GLY A 535 -16.24 23.34 -21.51
N GLY A 536 -16.66 24.42 -22.14
CA GLY A 536 -17.70 24.47 -23.19
C GLY A 536 -17.49 23.48 -24.32
N GLY A 537 -18.27 22.44 -24.29
CA GLY A 537 -18.41 21.38 -25.28
C GLY A 537 -19.09 20.21 -24.60
N SER A 538 -20.21 19.74 -25.07
CA SER A 538 -20.92 18.58 -24.54
C SER A 538 -20.03 17.36 -24.74
N LEU A 539 -19.18 17.04 -23.75
CA LEU A 539 -18.53 15.75 -23.66
C LEU A 539 -19.63 14.70 -23.70
N SER A 540 -19.59 13.81 -24.69
CA SER A 540 -20.51 12.69 -24.74
C SER A 540 -20.37 11.91 -23.41
N ARG A 541 -21.43 11.24 -22.97
CA ARG A 541 -21.41 10.41 -21.74
C ARG A 541 -20.19 9.46 -21.68
N TYR A 542 -19.79 8.91 -22.81
CA TYR A 542 -18.60 8.06 -22.95
C TYR A 542 -17.31 8.84 -22.75
N GLY A 543 -17.23 10.08 -23.22
CA GLY A 543 -16.07 10.94 -22.99
C GLY A 543 -15.87 11.28 -21.53
N ALA A 544 -16.95 11.50 -20.77
CA ALA A 544 -16.88 11.73 -19.33
C ALA A 544 -16.38 10.48 -18.57
N VAL A 545 -16.90 9.29 -18.89
CA VAL A 545 -16.41 8.02 -18.30
C VAL A 545 -14.93 7.81 -18.60
N PHE A 546 -14.52 7.99 -19.87
CA PHE A 546 -13.12 7.87 -20.25
C PHE A 546 -12.22 8.85 -19.48
N PHE A 547 -12.66 10.10 -19.33
CA PHE A 547 -11.94 11.11 -18.56
C PHE A 547 -11.77 10.66 -17.09
N PHE A 548 -12.82 10.19 -16.42
CA PHE A 548 -12.73 9.71 -15.04
C PHE A 548 -11.76 8.54 -14.89
N VAL A 549 -11.83 7.57 -15.82
CA VAL A 549 -10.92 6.42 -15.82
C VAL A 549 -9.47 6.87 -16.00
N ALA A 550 -9.21 7.69 -17.02
CA ALA A 550 -7.85 8.17 -17.33
C ALA A 550 -7.29 9.04 -16.20
N ASN A 551 -8.13 9.90 -15.61
CA ASN A 551 -7.74 10.78 -14.51
C ASN A 551 -7.39 9.98 -13.25
N ASN A 552 -8.22 9.02 -12.85
CA ASN A 552 -7.97 8.18 -11.69
C ASN A 552 -6.78 7.22 -11.92
N PHE A 553 -6.65 6.65 -13.11
CA PHE A 553 -5.49 5.83 -13.47
C PHE A 553 -4.19 6.63 -13.40
N SER A 554 -4.16 7.83 -13.97
CA SER A 554 -2.98 8.71 -13.91
C SER A 554 -2.64 9.12 -12.49
N HIS A 555 -3.63 9.44 -11.66
CA HIS A 555 -3.41 9.75 -10.25
C HIS A 555 -2.83 8.56 -9.47
N ASN A 556 -3.29 7.34 -9.72
CA ASN A 556 -2.71 6.14 -9.11
C ASN A 556 -1.23 5.96 -9.46
N LEU A 557 -0.84 6.19 -10.72
CA LEU A 557 0.56 6.12 -11.14
C LEU A 557 1.41 7.20 -10.47
N ILE A 558 0.90 8.44 -10.40
CA ILE A 558 1.57 9.55 -9.73
C ILE A 558 1.72 9.24 -8.23
N ALA A 559 0.63 8.84 -7.56
CA ALA A 559 0.63 8.51 -6.14
C ALA A 559 1.60 7.36 -5.82
N SER A 560 1.70 6.36 -6.70
CA SER A 560 2.67 5.26 -6.57
C SER A 560 4.11 5.71 -6.77
N ALA A 561 4.40 6.62 -7.72
CA ALA A 561 5.73 7.17 -7.91
C ALA A 561 6.18 8.00 -6.69
N LEU A 562 5.26 8.76 -6.08
CA LEU A 562 5.53 9.58 -4.91
C LEU A 562 5.69 8.77 -3.61
N THR A 563 5.55 7.44 -3.61
CA THR A 563 5.94 6.59 -2.46
C THR A 563 7.46 6.47 -2.30
N LEU A 564 8.24 6.82 -3.33
CA LEU A 564 9.68 6.95 -3.21
C LEU A 564 10.06 8.25 -2.47
N PRO A 565 11.30 8.38 -1.98
CA PRO A 565 11.70 9.57 -1.25
C PRO A 565 11.61 10.83 -2.12
N THR A 566 10.60 11.64 -1.88
CA THR A 566 10.52 13.00 -2.40
C THR A 566 10.61 13.97 -1.25
N SER A 567 11.41 15.03 -1.34
CA SER A 567 11.64 15.98 -0.24
C SER A 567 10.34 16.54 0.35
N LEU A 568 9.33 16.76 -0.50
CA LEU A 568 8.04 17.31 -0.09
C LEU A 568 7.24 16.35 0.80
N LEU A 569 7.06 15.10 0.35
CA LEU A 569 6.30 14.08 1.11
C LEU A 569 7.07 13.57 2.32
N GLU A 570 8.40 13.51 2.23
CA GLU A 570 9.26 13.14 3.34
C GLU A 570 9.15 14.14 4.49
N ASN A 571 9.18 15.44 4.18
CA ASN A 571 9.01 16.51 5.15
C ASN A 571 7.64 16.43 5.82
N ASP A 572 6.58 16.22 5.05
CA ASP A 572 5.22 16.12 5.57
C ASP A 572 5.08 14.91 6.51
N LEU A 573 5.61 13.75 6.13
CA LEU A 573 5.58 12.55 7.00
C LEU A 573 6.36 12.78 8.30
N ASP A 574 7.48 13.47 8.24
CA ASP A 574 8.31 13.73 9.40
C ASP A 574 7.62 14.69 10.38
N HIS A 575 6.94 15.74 9.89
CA HIS A 575 6.07 16.59 10.70
C HIS A 575 5.01 15.80 11.47
N VAL A 576 4.37 14.88 10.78
CA VAL A 576 3.33 14.01 11.32
C VAL A 576 3.86 13.11 12.42
N VAL A 577 4.94 12.40 12.12
CA VAL A 577 5.55 11.43 13.04
C VAL A 577 6.06 12.09 14.32
N ASN A 578 6.46 13.37 14.26
CA ASN A 578 6.94 14.14 15.41
C ASN A 578 5.85 15.00 16.09
N GLY A 579 4.59 14.85 15.70
CA GLY A 579 3.46 15.55 16.33
C GLY A 579 3.39 17.06 16.04
N GLN A 580 4.06 17.53 15.01
CA GLN A 580 4.15 18.94 14.64
C GLN A 580 3.13 19.33 13.55
N GLY A 581 1.85 19.21 13.82
CA GLY A 581 0.80 19.77 12.97
C GLY A 581 0.35 18.91 11.78
N SER A 582 -0.59 19.44 10.97
CA SER A 582 -1.14 18.75 9.80
C SER A 582 -0.23 18.88 8.59
N ALA A 583 0.10 17.78 7.95
CA ALA A 583 0.84 17.78 6.69
C ALA A 583 0.00 18.42 5.57
N SER A 584 0.49 19.54 5.03
CA SER A 584 -0.26 20.34 4.04
C SER A 584 -0.61 19.57 2.78
N LEU A 585 0.28 18.71 2.31
CA LEU A 585 0.09 17.91 1.11
C LEU A 585 -1.04 16.89 1.27
N TRP A 586 -1.09 16.20 2.40
CA TRP A 586 -2.16 15.24 2.70
C TRP A 586 -3.46 15.92 3.13
N ALA A 587 -3.40 17.15 3.65
CA ALA A 587 -4.60 17.90 4.04
C ALA A 587 -5.32 18.52 2.84
N THR A 588 -4.58 19.13 1.91
CA THR A 588 -5.15 19.92 0.80
C THR A 588 -5.16 19.20 -0.54
N GLY A 589 -4.46 18.08 -0.65
CA GLY A 589 -4.17 17.41 -1.91
C GLY A 589 -3.04 18.11 -2.68
N TRP A 590 -2.36 17.35 -3.50
CA TRP A 590 -1.26 17.86 -4.30
C TRP A 590 -1.78 18.65 -5.52
N ASN A 591 -1.26 19.84 -5.73
CA ASN A 591 -1.64 20.74 -6.83
C ASN A 591 -0.80 20.55 -8.09
N GLY A 592 0.07 19.54 -8.14
CA GLY A 592 0.97 19.25 -9.26
C GLY A 592 2.27 20.06 -9.27
N ARG A 593 2.53 20.87 -8.24
CA ARG A 593 3.79 21.63 -8.12
C ARG A 593 4.79 20.81 -7.28
N LEU A 594 5.99 20.67 -7.81
CA LEU A 594 7.13 20.06 -7.12
C LEU A 594 8.23 21.11 -6.98
N SER A 595 8.96 21.08 -5.88
CA SER A 595 10.20 21.84 -5.75
C SER A 595 11.25 21.32 -6.73
N LEU A 596 12.27 22.13 -7.05
CA LEU A 596 13.35 21.67 -7.94
C LEU A 596 14.04 20.42 -7.40
N GLU A 597 14.23 20.35 -6.10
CA GLU A 597 14.83 19.18 -5.43
C GLU A 597 13.97 17.93 -5.60
N ALA A 598 12.65 18.08 -5.39
CA ALA A 598 11.72 16.99 -5.61
C ALA A 598 11.69 16.52 -7.08
N ILE A 599 11.80 17.45 -8.05
CA ILE A 599 11.91 17.11 -9.48
C ILE A 599 13.21 16.35 -9.77
N VAL A 600 14.34 16.82 -9.24
CA VAL A 600 15.64 16.16 -9.45
C VAL A 600 15.64 14.75 -8.84
N LEU A 601 15.13 14.61 -7.61
CA LEU A 601 14.99 13.30 -6.97
C LEU A 601 14.06 12.39 -7.76
N LEU A 602 12.90 12.86 -8.16
CA LEU A 602 11.94 12.09 -8.95
C LEU A 602 12.54 11.63 -10.29
N LEU A 603 13.28 12.49 -10.99
CA LEU A 603 13.96 12.11 -12.23
C LEU A 603 15.02 11.04 -12.00
N PHE A 604 15.77 11.14 -10.90
CA PHE A 604 16.75 10.14 -10.51
C PHE A 604 16.07 8.80 -10.16
N GLU A 605 14.97 8.83 -9.43
CA GLU A 605 14.18 7.66 -9.09
C GLU A 605 13.58 6.98 -10.33
N LEU A 606 13.00 7.78 -11.24
CA LEU A 606 12.47 7.28 -12.52
C LEU A 606 13.56 6.63 -13.38
N LEU A 607 14.76 7.21 -13.38
CA LEU A 607 15.92 6.62 -14.05
C LEU A 607 16.27 5.25 -13.44
N LEU A 608 16.31 5.13 -12.12
CA LEU A 608 16.61 3.86 -11.45
C LEU A 608 15.51 2.82 -11.70
N ILE A 609 14.23 3.21 -11.66
CA ILE A 609 13.12 2.32 -12.03
C ILE A 609 13.30 1.85 -13.47
N ALA A 610 13.58 2.77 -14.39
CA ALA A 610 13.78 2.44 -15.80
C ALA A 610 14.96 1.47 -16.00
N LEU A 611 16.07 1.64 -15.27
CA LEU A 611 17.20 0.72 -15.28
C LEU A 611 16.80 -0.66 -14.76
N GLY A 612 16.03 -0.73 -13.68
CA GLY A 612 15.51 -1.98 -13.14
C GLY A 612 14.60 -2.73 -14.10
N VAL A 613 13.67 -2.03 -14.73
CA VAL A 613 12.76 -2.58 -15.75
C VAL A 613 13.53 -3.04 -16.99
N GLY A 614 14.46 -2.21 -17.49
CA GLY A 614 15.27 -2.54 -18.65
C GLY A 614 16.16 -3.76 -18.45
N TYR A 615 16.77 -3.90 -17.26
CA TYR A 615 17.49 -5.11 -16.87
C TYR A 615 16.58 -6.35 -16.88
N CYS A 616 15.41 -6.28 -16.25
CA CYS A 616 14.47 -7.39 -16.21
C CYS A 616 13.99 -7.80 -17.62
N TRP A 617 13.72 -6.82 -18.50
CA TRP A 617 13.43 -7.09 -19.90
C TRP A 617 14.57 -7.77 -20.64
N SER A 618 15.80 -7.30 -20.47
CA SER A 618 16.97 -7.86 -21.14
C SER A 618 17.19 -9.33 -20.76
N ARG A 619 16.99 -9.67 -19.49
CA ARG A 619 17.27 -10.98 -18.91
C ARG A 619 16.11 -11.97 -19.04
N TRP A 620 14.90 -11.53 -18.77
CA TRP A 620 13.72 -12.41 -18.62
C TRP A 620 12.60 -12.10 -19.61
N LYS A 621 12.78 -11.10 -20.50
CA LYS A 621 11.75 -10.62 -21.43
C LYS A 621 10.45 -10.30 -20.68
N ILE A 622 9.29 -10.71 -21.24
CA ILE A 622 7.99 -10.43 -20.69
C ILE A 622 7.78 -11.00 -19.27
N ALA A 623 8.43 -12.13 -18.94
CA ALA A 623 8.34 -12.70 -17.60
C ALA A 623 8.94 -11.78 -16.54
N GLY A 624 10.01 -11.05 -16.86
CA GLY A 624 10.62 -10.07 -15.95
C GLY A 624 9.78 -8.81 -15.76
N LEU A 625 8.86 -8.53 -16.66
CA LEU A 625 7.93 -7.40 -16.58
C LEU A 625 6.61 -7.75 -15.89
N ALA A 626 6.38 -9.01 -15.52
CA ALA A 626 5.11 -9.42 -14.93
C ALA A 626 4.68 -8.54 -13.73
N PRO A 627 5.52 -8.22 -12.74
CA PRO A 627 5.12 -7.34 -11.64
C PRO A 627 4.67 -5.95 -12.13
N LEU A 628 5.39 -5.34 -13.07
CA LEU A 628 5.03 -4.03 -13.62
C LEU A 628 3.69 -4.07 -14.36
N LEU A 629 3.48 -5.07 -15.22
CA LEU A 629 2.26 -5.20 -16.01
C LEU A 629 1.04 -5.50 -15.14
N LEU A 630 1.20 -6.30 -14.09
CA LEU A 630 0.14 -6.54 -13.11
C LEU A 630 -0.15 -5.30 -12.27
N ASN A 631 0.86 -4.52 -11.90
CA ASN A 631 0.67 -3.23 -11.25
C ASN A 631 -0.15 -2.28 -12.13
N LEU A 632 0.23 -2.11 -13.41
CA LEU A 632 -0.50 -1.27 -14.34
C LEU A 632 -1.96 -1.74 -14.52
N ALA A 633 -2.18 -3.05 -14.61
CA ALA A 633 -3.52 -3.62 -14.68
C ALA A 633 -4.34 -3.35 -13.41
N TYR A 634 -3.71 -3.47 -12.24
CA TYR A 634 -4.36 -3.19 -10.97
C TYR A 634 -4.71 -1.69 -10.83
N MET A 635 -3.78 -0.79 -11.19
CA MET A 635 -4.04 0.66 -11.21
C MET A 635 -5.15 1.04 -12.20
N LEU A 636 -5.23 0.33 -13.35
CA LEU A 636 -6.33 0.53 -14.30
C LEU A 636 -7.65 0.03 -13.72
N ALA A 637 -7.67 -1.10 -13.02
CA ALA A 637 -8.87 -1.60 -12.33
C ALA A 637 -9.38 -0.59 -11.29
N LEU A 638 -8.48 0.06 -10.55
CA LEU A 638 -8.84 1.16 -9.65
C LEU A 638 -9.42 2.35 -10.40
N GLY A 639 -8.81 2.74 -11.53
CA GLY A 639 -9.33 3.79 -12.40
C GLY A 639 -10.73 3.49 -12.92
N LEU A 640 -10.98 2.25 -13.34
CA LEU A 640 -12.31 1.76 -13.74
C LEU A 640 -13.31 1.79 -12.59
N ALA A 641 -12.87 1.50 -11.37
CA ALA A 641 -13.70 1.63 -10.17
C ALA A 641 -13.86 3.10 -9.70
N ARG A 642 -13.29 4.07 -10.41
CA ARG A 642 -13.27 5.50 -10.07
C ARG A 642 -12.73 5.75 -8.66
N THR A 643 -11.62 5.09 -8.32
CA THR A 643 -10.92 5.25 -7.05
C THR A 643 -9.43 5.46 -7.29
N SER A 644 -8.77 6.23 -6.44
CA SER A 644 -7.33 6.44 -6.57
C SER A 644 -6.66 6.93 -5.29
N GLY A 645 -5.35 6.69 -5.21
CA GLY A 645 -4.50 7.13 -4.11
C GLY A 645 -4.62 6.30 -2.83
N GLY A 646 -4.00 6.79 -1.75
CA GLY A 646 -4.12 6.29 -0.38
C GLY A 646 -4.08 4.76 -0.25
N ARG A 647 -5.10 4.22 0.42
CA ARG A 647 -5.25 2.77 0.65
C ARG A 647 -5.40 1.96 -0.63
N TYR A 648 -5.97 2.53 -1.68
CA TYR A 648 -6.27 1.77 -2.90
C TYR A 648 -5.01 1.30 -3.63
N ILE A 649 -3.91 2.07 -3.58
CA ILE A 649 -2.65 1.69 -4.23
C ILE A 649 -1.81 0.71 -3.39
N VAL A 650 -2.07 0.55 -2.09
CA VAL A 650 -1.28 -0.31 -1.17
C VAL A 650 -1.04 -1.73 -1.72
N PRO A 651 -2.01 -2.40 -2.39
CA PRO A 651 -1.77 -3.73 -2.93
C PRO A 651 -0.64 -3.82 -3.95
N SER A 652 -0.30 -2.72 -4.65
CA SER A 652 0.60 -2.79 -5.79
C SER A 652 1.69 -1.70 -5.82
N ASP A 653 1.68 -0.72 -4.93
CA ASP A 653 2.67 0.37 -4.88
C ASP A 653 4.11 -0.12 -4.62
N TRP A 654 4.25 -1.30 -4.01
CA TRP A 654 5.53 -1.95 -3.78
C TRP A 654 6.32 -2.22 -5.07
N VAL A 655 5.67 -2.34 -6.20
CA VAL A 655 6.31 -2.56 -7.50
C VAL A 655 7.23 -1.39 -7.86
N THR A 656 6.89 -0.18 -7.46
CA THR A 656 7.67 1.02 -7.70
C THR A 656 9.02 0.95 -6.99
N TYR A 657 9.03 0.76 -5.66
CA TYR A 657 10.30 0.66 -4.92
C TYR A 657 11.04 -0.65 -5.18
N PHE A 658 10.38 -1.69 -5.64
CA PHE A 658 11.00 -2.94 -6.06
C PHE A 658 11.89 -2.75 -7.29
N TYR A 659 11.37 -2.14 -8.37
CA TYR A 659 12.18 -1.85 -9.57
C TYR A 659 13.21 -0.74 -9.32
N PHE A 660 12.90 0.24 -8.49
CA PHE A 660 13.87 1.22 -8.01
C PHE A 660 15.08 0.54 -7.35
N GLY A 661 14.83 -0.35 -6.38
CA GLY A 661 15.89 -1.09 -5.68
C GLY A 661 16.69 -2.00 -6.60
N LEU A 662 16.02 -2.60 -7.59
CA LEU A 662 16.67 -3.43 -8.60
C LEU A 662 17.61 -2.60 -9.47
N GLY A 663 17.18 -1.42 -9.92
CA GLY A 663 18.02 -0.49 -10.69
C GLY A 663 19.21 0.00 -9.89
N LEU A 664 18.99 0.35 -8.62
CA LEU A 664 20.06 0.82 -7.73
C LEU A 664 21.16 -0.24 -7.54
N VAL A 665 20.78 -1.49 -7.26
CA VAL A 665 21.75 -2.60 -7.11
C VAL A 665 22.41 -2.92 -8.46
N GLN A 666 21.70 -2.80 -9.58
CA GLN A 666 22.30 -3.00 -10.90
C GLN A 666 23.37 -1.96 -11.23
N VAL A 667 23.15 -0.69 -10.88
CA VAL A 667 24.18 0.36 -11.00
C VAL A 667 25.42 0.00 -10.17
N CYS A 668 25.23 -0.41 -8.90
CA CYS A 668 26.31 -0.87 -8.03
C CYS A 668 27.09 -2.04 -8.68
N ARG A 669 26.38 -2.98 -9.30
CA ARG A 669 26.98 -4.13 -9.98
C ARG A 669 27.77 -3.72 -11.22
N TRP A 670 27.24 -2.81 -12.05
CA TRP A 670 27.97 -2.29 -13.22
C TRP A 670 29.27 -1.61 -12.80
N VAL A 671 29.21 -0.78 -11.76
CA VAL A 671 30.38 -0.13 -11.19
C VAL A 671 31.42 -1.17 -10.70
N ALA A 672 30.96 -2.24 -10.04
CA ALA A 672 31.85 -3.32 -9.58
C ALA A 672 32.47 -4.09 -10.76
N SER A 673 31.69 -4.38 -11.80
CA SER A 673 32.15 -5.15 -12.99
C SER A 673 33.23 -4.44 -13.82
N LEU A 674 33.28 -3.11 -13.76
CA LEU A 674 34.35 -2.33 -14.41
C LEU A 674 35.75 -2.62 -13.84
N ARG A 675 35.86 -3.31 -12.69
CA ARG A 675 37.12 -3.65 -12.00
C ARG A 675 37.63 -5.05 -12.32
N GLU A 676 36.87 -5.92 -12.97
CA GLU A 676 37.27 -7.30 -13.19
C GLU A 676 38.28 -7.42 -14.33
N PRO A 677 39.42 -8.15 -14.15
CA PRO A 677 40.37 -8.42 -15.24
C PRO A 677 39.70 -9.23 -16.35
N VAL A 678 40.15 -8.98 -17.57
CA VAL A 678 39.71 -9.72 -18.76
C VAL A 678 39.96 -11.21 -18.58
N GLY A 679 38.89 -12.01 -18.41
CA GLY A 679 38.99 -13.47 -18.28
C GLY A 679 38.16 -14.10 -17.17
N THR A 680 37.88 -13.35 -16.08
CA THR A 680 37.12 -13.85 -14.92
C THR A 680 35.61 -13.61 -15.04
N GLY A 681 35.17 -12.67 -15.88
CA GLY A 681 33.74 -12.30 -16.02
C GLY A 681 32.84 -13.42 -16.58
N ARG A 682 33.39 -14.41 -17.29
CA ARG A 682 32.62 -15.61 -17.71
C ARG A 682 32.21 -16.50 -16.55
N GLN A 683 32.97 -16.52 -15.45
CA GLN A 683 32.62 -17.35 -14.29
C GLN A 683 31.51 -16.74 -13.43
N LEU A 684 31.37 -15.40 -13.33
CA LEU A 684 30.26 -14.78 -12.58
C LEU A 684 28.91 -14.96 -13.31
N ASN A 685 28.89 -14.92 -14.64
CA ASN A 685 27.68 -15.19 -15.40
C ASN A 685 27.24 -16.66 -15.35
N SER A 686 28.16 -17.60 -15.18
CA SER A 686 27.85 -19.03 -14.99
C SER A 686 27.27 -19.35 -13.59
N VAL A 687 27.52 -18.48 -12.59
CA VAL A 687 26.96 -18.61 -11.24
C VAL A 687 25.45 -18.32 -11.22
N ILE A 688 24.94 -17.60 -12.21
CA ILE A 688 23.52 -17.19 -12.31
C ILE A 688 22.68 -18.15 -13.18
N GLN A 689 23.32 -19.09 -13.92
CA GLN A 689 22.52 -20.10 -14.60
C GLN A 689 21.84 -21.01 -13.57
N PRO A 690 20.51 -21.14 -13.59
CA PRO A 690 19.83 -22.13 -12.76
C PRO A 690 20.39 -23.52 -13.11
N ALA A 691 20.91 -24.20 -12.09
CA ALA A 691 21.32 -25.60 -12.24
C ALA A 691 20.16 -26.36 -12.89
N GLY A 692 20.41 -26.96 -14.05
CA GLY A 692 19.44 -27.82 -14.70
C GLY A 692 19.09 -28.96 -13.74
N GLU A 693 17.95 -28.87 -13.09
CA GLU A 693 17.36 -30.00 -12.38
C GLU A 693 16.90 -31.01 -13.42
N THR A 694 17.75 -31.98 -13.70
CA THR A 694 17.39 -33.22 -14.42
C THR A 694 16.55 -34.10 -13.49
N GLY A 695 15.34 -33.69 -13.16
CA GLY A 695 14.39 -34.45 -12.35
C GLY A 695 13.36 -35.16 -13.21
N ARG A 696 13.26 -36.47 -13.07
CA ARG A 696 12.34 -37.38 -13.77
C ARG A 696 10.86 -36.91 -13.67
N GLY A 697 10.12 -37.11 -14.77
CA GLY A 697 8.79 -36.54 -15.02
C GLY A 697 7.61 -36.98 -14.12
N GLN A 698 7.76 -37.94 -13.20
CA GLN A 698 6.64 -38.44 -12.40
C GLN A 698 6.22 -37.59 -11.22
N GLY A 699 7.08 -36.68 -10.70
CA GLY A 699 6.72 -35.75 -9.59
C GLY A 699 5.93 -34.52 -10.01
N ARG A 700 5.70 -34.27 -11.29
CA ARG A 700 5.18 -32.99 -11.81
C ARG A 700 3.68 -32.77 -11.57
N TRP A 701 2.87 -33.81 -11.76
CA TRP A 701 1.41 -33.72 -11.57
C TRP A 701 1.02 -33.70 -10.10
N ARG A 702 1.77 -34.40 -9.25
CA ARG A 702 1.51 -34.44 -7.79
C ARG A 702 1.55 -33.05 -7.18
N GLY A 703 2.53 -32.21 -7.55
CA GLY A 703 2.61 -30.82 -7.05
C GLY A 703 1.46 -29.94 -7.53
N GLY A 704 0.99 -30.12 -8.77
CA GLY A 704 -0.16 -29.38 -9.29
C GLY A 704 -1.46 -29.79 -8.62
N LEU A 705 -1.68 -31.09 -8.43
CA LEU A 705 -2.83 -31.60 -7.71
C LEU A 705 -2.84 -31.17 -6.22
N ALA A 706 -1.66 -31.17 -5.58
CA ALA A 706 -1.52 -30.68 -4.22
C ALA A 706 -1.87 -29.18 -4.11
N ALA A 707 -1.37 -28.35 -5.04
CA ALA A 707 -1.72 -26.92 -5.08
C ALA A 707 -3.23 -26.72 -5.30
N MET A 708 -3.84 -27.49 -6.21
CA MET A 708 -5.29 -27.43 -6.45
C MET A 708 -6.08 -27.87 -5.23
N LEU A 709 -5.65 -28.92 -4.53
CA LEU A 709 -6.31 -29.40 -3.32
C LEU A 709 -6.22 -28.35 -2.20
N VAL A 710 -5.04 -27.76 -1.97
CA VAL A 710 -4.86 -26.71 -0.95
C VAL A 710 -5.77 -25.52 -1.24
N VAL A 711 -5.80 -25.04 -2.48
CA VAL A 711 -6.63 -23.91 -2.90
C VAL A 711 -8.12 -24.24 -2.75
N PHE A 712 -8.54 -25.45 -3.11
CA PHE A 712 -9.90 -25.92 -2.92
C PHE A 712 -10.29 -25.98 -1.44
N LEU A 713 -9.42 -26.51 -0.58
CA LEU A 713 -9.66 -26.57 0.87
C LEU A 713 -9.79 -25.18 1.49
N VAL A 714 -8.95 -24.23 1.04
CA VAL A 714 -9.09 -22.82 1.46
C VAL A 714 -10.44 -22.25 0.97
N GLY A 715 -10.82 -22.46 -0.29
CA GLY A 715 -12.13 -22.04 -0.79
C GLY A 715 -13.30 -22.71 -0.04
N LEU A 716 -13.17 -23.99 0.30
CA LEU A 716 -14.19 -24.76 1.04
C LEU A 716 -14.31 -24.29 2.50
N SER A 717 -13.23 -23.79 3.08
CA SER A 717 -13.27 -23.29 4.46
C SER A 717 -14.23 -22.12 4.67
N LEU A 718 -14.56 -21.35 3.59
CA LEU A 718 -15.47 -20.21 3.66
C LEU A 718 -16.90 -20.65 4.03
N PRO A 719 -17.59 -21.48 3.22
CA PRO A 719 -18.95 -21.91 3.57
C PRO A 719 -19.03 -22.84 4.77
N LEU A 720 -17.91 -23.45 5.19
CA LEU A 720 -17.88 -24.33 6.36
C LEU A 720 -17.61 -23.58 7.67
N SER A 721 -17.19 -22.33 7.62
CA SER A 721 -16.77 -21.59 8.83
C SER A 721 -17.87 -21.55 9.90
N SER A 722 -19.13 -21.35 9.52
CA SER A 722 -20.27 -21.32 10.45
C SER A 722 -20.64 -22.68 11.04
N THR A 723 -20.22 -23.78 10.42
CA THR A 723 -20.58 -25.13 10.92
C THR A 723 -19.75 -25.57 12.13
N PHE A 724 -18.68 -24.86 12.44
CA PHE A 724 -17.81 -25.16 13.59
C PHE A 724 -18.33 -24.59 14.91
N PHE A 725 -19.30 -23.70 14.86
CA PHE A 725 -19.82 -22.99 16.04
C PHE A 725 -21.32 -23.21 16.18
N SER A 726 -21.82 -23.20 17.43
CA SER A 726 -23.24 -23.31 17.75
C SER A 726 -23.89 -21.94 17.87
N ASN A 727 -25.15 -21.81 17.47
CA ASN A 727 -25.91 -20.60 17.66
C ASN A 727 -26.49 -20.53 19.08
N PRO A 728 -26.06 -19.59 19.94
CA PRO A 728 -26.62 -19.42 21.27
C PRO A 728 -27.94 -18.59 21.27
N PHE A 729 -28.26 -17.92 20.15
CA PHE A 729 -29.38 -16.96 20.06
C PHE A 729 -30.60 -17.62 19.38
N LEU A 730 -31.16 -18.67 20.01
CA LEU A 730 -32.28 -19.43 19.44
C LEU A 730 -33.62 -18.71 19.59
N VAL A 731 -33.71 -17.76 20.53
CA VAL A 731 -34.94 -17.01 20.82
C VAL A 731 -34.96 -15.72 20.03
N GLU A 732 -35.82 -15.67 19.02
CA GLU A 732 -35.91 -14.48 18.11
C GLU A 732 -37.20 -13.64 18.40
N THR A 733 -38.13 -14.13 19.19
CA THR A 733 -39.40 -13.43 19.48
C THR A 733 -39.25 -12.44 20.65
N LYS A 734 -39.87 -11.28 20.56
CA LYS A 734 -39.86 -10.27 21.65
C LYS A 734 -40.33 -10.85 22.99
N SER A 735 -41.42 -11.62 22.97
CA SER A 735 -41.98 -12.29 24.16
C SER A 735 -41.02 -13.30 24.75
N GLY A 736 -40.36 -14.10 23.92
CA GLY A 736 -39.39 -15.08 24.39
C GLY A 736 -38.16 -14.44 25.02
N VAL A 737 -37.66 -13.30 24.46
CA VAL A 737 -36.54 -12.55 25.05
C VAL A 737 -36.95 -11.95 26.42
N LEU A 738 -38.18 -11.46 26.56
CA LEU A 738 -38.69 -10.98 27.84
C LEU A 738 -38.86 -12.11 28.87
N GLN A 739 -39.22 -13.32 28.42
CA GLN A 739 -39.28 -14.49 29.28
C GLN A 739 -37.90 -14.83 29.89
N ILE A 740 -36.80 -14.74 29.10
CA ILE A 740 -35.43 -14.90 29.61
C ILE A 740 -35.16 -13.90 30.75
N LEU A 741 -35.52 -12.62 30.57
CA LEU A 741 -35.35 -11.60 31.62
C LEU A 741 -36.22 -11.87 32.86
N ALA A 742 -37.41 -12.43 32.66
CA ALA A 742 -38.31 -12.78 33.76
C ALA A 742 -37.78 -13.98 34.56
N GLU A 743 -37.33 -15.03 33.89
CA GLU A 743 -36.77 -16.24 34.51
C GLU A 743 -35.51 -15.92 35.35
N ASP A 744 -34.68 -14.98 34.91
CA ASP A 744 -33.50 -14.52 35.63
C ASP A 744 -33.82 -13.44 36.71
N GLY A 745 -35.09 -13.05 36.90
CA GLY A 745 -35.48 -12.01 37.83
C GLY A 745 -34.94 -10.63 37.50
N LEU A 746 -34.64 -10.36 36.24
CA LEU A 746 -34.05 -9.11 35.79
C LEU A 746 -35.09 -8.06 35.40
N LEU A 747 -36.32 -8.46 35.08
CA LEU A 747 -37.42 -7.53 34.74
C LEU A 747 -37.70 -6.54 35.87
N ASP A 748 -37.78 -7.02 37.13
CA ASP A 748 -38.03 -6.17 38.31
C ASP A 748 -36.89 -5.17 38.53
N LYS A 749 -35.63 -5.57 38.22
CA LYS A 749 -34.44 -4.71 38.34
C LYS A 749 -34.39 -3.62 37.28
N LEU A 750 -35.09 -3.76 36.16
CA LEU A 750 -35.22 -2.71 35.15
C LEU A 750 -36.05 -1.52 35.69
N GLY A 751 -36.91 -1.74 36.68
CA GLY A 751 -37.73 -0.75 37.32
C GLY A 751 -38.78 -0.11 36.39
N TYR A 752 -39.33 -0.91 35.45
CA TYR A 752 -40.48 -0.58 34.63
C TYR A 752 -41.72 -1.39 35.11
N ALA A 753 -42.91 -0.83 35.02
CA ALA A 753 -44.13 -1.54 35.38
C ALA A 753 -44.45 -2.63 34.33
N THR A 754 -45.03 -3.73 34.74
CA THR A 754 -45.37 -4.84 33.82
C THR A 754 -46.27 -4.40 32.70
N GLN A 755 -47.23 -3.49 32.96
CA GLN A 755 -48.13 -2.94 31.97
C GLN A 755 -47.40 -2.11 30.90
N ASP A 756 -46.33 -1.36 31.30
CA ASP A 756 -45.52 -0.61 30.36
C ASP A 756 -44.73 -1.54 29.44
N ILE A 757 -44.22 -2.65 29.99
CA ILE A 757 -43.46 -3.64 29.20
C ILE A 757 -44.37 -4.34 28.18
N GLU A 758 -45.60 -4.66 28.53
CA GLU A 758 -46.60 -5.28 27.64
C GLU A 758 -46.98 -4.31 26.52
N SER A 759 -47.27 -3.05 26.88
CA SER A 759 -47.55 -1.97 25.91
C SER A 759 -46.39 -1.75 24.97
N PHE A 760 -45.17 -1.72 25.49
CA PHE A 760 -43.94 -1.56 24.70
C PHE A 760 -43.71 -2.72 23.73
N THR A 761 -43.96 -3.95 24.18
CA THR A 761 -43.79 -5.15 23.35
C THR A 761 -44.72 -5.13 22.14
N SER A 762 -45.92 -4.63 22.32
CA SER A 762 -46.96 -4.51 21.27
C SER A 762 -46.65 -3.38 20.26
N ASN A 763 -45.77 -2.44 20.57
CA ASN A 763 -45.43 -1.33 19.72
C ASN A 763 -44.59 -1.80 18.49
N PRO A 764 -44.96 -1.51 17.25
CA PRO A 764 -44.17 -1.86 16.04
C PRO A 764 -42.77 -1.26 16.02
N GLY A 765 -42.60 -0.05 16.59
CA GLY A 765 -41.33 0.67 16.70
C GLY A 765 -40.40 0.12 17.78
N SER A 766 -40.88 -0.76 18.68
CA SER A 766 -40.03 -1.32 19.73
C SER A 766 -39.03 -2.32 19.19
N PHE A 767 -37.83 -2.27 19.77
CA PHE A 767 -36.75 -3.20 19.56
C PHE A 767 -36.50 -3.96 20.86
N ILE A 768 -36.70 -5.26 20.83
CA ILE A 768 -36.39 -6.17 21.93
C ILE A 768 -35.66 -7.33 21.28
N ALA A 769 -34.37 -7.49 21.62
CA ALA A 769 -33.56 -8.52 21.01
C ALA A 769 -32.49 -9.05 21.95
N TYR A 770 -32.18 -10.31 21.75
CA TYR A 770 -31.05 -11.02 22.38
C TYR A 770 -29.96 -11.22 21.33
N GLY A 771 -28.73 -10.82 21.63
CA GLY A 771 -27.62 -10.91 20.69
C GLY A 771 -26.28 -10.62 21.37
N ARG A 772 -25.26 -10.32 20.56
CA ARG A 772 -23.91 -10.07 21.01
C ARG A 772 -23.48 -8.65 20.72
N ALA A 773 -22.95 -7.95 21.72
CA ALA A 773 -22.50 -6.56 21.63
C ALA A 773 -21.01 -6.48 21.30
N PHE A 774 -20.65 -5.58 20.39
CA PHE A 774 -19.28 -5.37 19.92
C PHE A 774 -18.89 -3.89 19.92
N PHE A 775 -17.62 -3.61 20.10
CA PHE A 775 -16.96 -2.29 19.92
C PHE A 775 -17.57 -1.16 20.76
N PRO A 776 -17.76 -1.33 22.08
CA PRO A 776 -18.37 -0.32 22.92
C PRO A 776 -17.49 0.93 22.98
N ARG A 777 -18.10 2.10 22.73
CA ARG A 777 -17.46 3.42 22.77
C ARG A 777 -18.36 4.38 23.52
N TYR A 778 -17.79 5.09 24.48
CA TYR A 778 -18.45 6.22 25.10
C TYR A 778 -17.98 7.50 24.41
N LEU A 779 -18.88 8.21 23.76
CA LEU A 779 -18.61 9.38 22.95
C LEU A 779 -19.13 10.62 23.67
N ASP A 780 -18.22 11.52 24.07
CA ASP A 780 -18.57 12.84 24.60
C ASP A 780 -18.32 13.90 23.52
N TYR A 781 -19.37 14.29 22.83
CA TYR A 781 -19.33 15.27 21.75
C TYR A 781 -18.95 16.70 22.20
N LYS A 782 -18.93 16.99 23.49
CA LYS A 782 -18.54 18.30 24.02
C LYS A 782 -17.02 18.43 24.10
N THR A 783 -16.36 17.39 24.53
CA THR A 783 -14.92 17.37 24.80
C THR A 783 -14.09 16.85 23.63
N ASP A 784 -14.67 16.02 22.75
CA ASP A 784 -13.95 15.41 21.63
C ASP A 784 -14.52 15.83 20.27
N ALA A 785 -13.70 16.58 19.51
CA ALA A 785 -14.05 17.01 18.16
C ALA A 785 -14.13 15.84 17.19
N TYR A 786 -13.32 14.79 17.39
CA TYR A 786 -13.29 13.61 16.52
C TYR A 786 -14.51 12.71 16.75
N ALA A 787 -15.02 12.64 17.98
CA ALA A 787 -16.28 11.95 18.26
C ALA A 787 -17.44 12.47 17.42
N LYS A 788 -17.40 13.75 16.99
CA LYS A 788 -18.42 14.34 16.10
C LYS A 788 -18.40 13.77 14.68
N GLU A 789 -17.29 13.20 14.27
CA GLU A 789 -17.11 12.61 12.94
C GLU A 789 -17.48 11.13 12.89
N ILE A 790 -17.48 10.47 14.07
CA ILE A 790 -17.91 9.08 14.24
C ILE A 790 -19.42 9.08 14.46
N TYR A 791 -20.14 8.18 13.77
CA TYR A 791 -21.59 8.04 13.89
C TYR A 791 -22.36 9.35 13.66
N ASN A 792 -22.23 9.90 12.46
CA ASN A 792 -22.86 11.20 12.10
C ASN A 792 -24.37 11.26 12.29
N ASP A 793 -25.04 10.12 12.26
CA ASP A 793 -26.50 10.02 12.37
C ASP A 793 -27.02 10.01 13.81
N LEU A 794 -26.11 9.97 14.81
CA LEU A 794 -26.50 9.98 16.22
C LEU A 794 -26.75 11.41 16.74
N PRO A 795 -27.64 11.56 17.76
CA PRO A 795 -27.84 12.85 18.43
C PRO A 795 -26.55 13.32 19.11
N LYS A 796 -26.13 14.57 18.86
CA LYS A 796 -24.85 15.13 19.36
C LYS A 796 -25.05 16.07 20.59
N THR A 797 -26.19 15.98 21.23
CA THR A 797 -26.54 16.90 22.34
C THR A 797 -26.06 16.40 23.69
N THR A 798 -25.97 15.11 23.88
CA THR A 798 -25.59 14.43 25.13
C THR A 798 -24.50 13.40 24.86
N PRO A 799 -23.68 13.01 25.85
CA PRO A 799 -22.78 11.89 25.71
C PRO A 799 -23.55 10.56 25.57
N HIS A 800 -22.97 9.59 24.88
CA HIS A 800 -23.60 8.34 24.52
C HIS A 800 -22.62 7.16 24.68
N LEU A 801 -23.12 6.04 25.17
CA LEU A 801 -22.51 4.74 25.00
C LEU A 801 -23.05 4.10 23.70
N VAL A 802 -22.17 3.88 22.75
CA VAL A 802 -22.51 3.33 21.43
C VAL A 802 -21.81 1.99 21.25
N PHE A 803 -22.51 0.99 20.73
CA PHE A 803 -21.94 -0.31 20.37
C PHE A 803 -22.72 -0.95 19.23
N GLU A 804 -22.08 -1.88 18.54
CA GLU A 804 -22.73 -2.68 17.49
C GLU A 804 -23.30 -3.95 18.12
N MET A 805 -24.53 -4.30 17.78
CA MET A 805 -25.18 -5.52 18.25
C MET A 805 -25.51 -6.44 17.08
N ILE A 806 -24.97 -7.64 17.08
CA ILE A 806 -25.35 -8.71 16.16
C ILE A 806 -26.50 -9.51 16.74
N VAL A 807 -27.57 -9.61 15.96
CA VAL A 807 -28.68 -10.56 16.18
C VAL A 807 -28.76 -11.52 14.98
N PRO A 808 -29.43 -12.67 15.07
CA PRO A 808 -29.47 -13.65 13.99
C PRO A 808 -29.93 -13.08 12.63
N THR A 809 -30.70 -12.01 12.61
CA THR A 809 -31.32 -11.46 11.41
C THR A 809 -30.58 -10.26 10.82
N ALA A 810 -29.83 -9.51 11.64
CA ALA A 810 -29.16 -8.27 11.25
C ALA A 810 -28.14 -7.83 12.31
N TRP A 811 -27.38 -6.80 12.03
CA TRP A 811 -26.65 -6.03 13.04
C TRP A 811 -27.24 -4.63 13.15
N ASN A 812 -27.16 -4.05 14.34
CA ASN A 812 -27.73 -2.74 14.65
C ASN A 812 -26.76 -1.94 15.50
N THR A 813 -26.62 -0.66 15.22
CA THR A 813 -25.94 0.29 16.10
C THR A 813 -26.89 0.63 17.25
N ILE A 814 -26.47 0.38 18.48
CA ILE A 814 -27.21 0.72 19.69
C ILE A 814 -26.65 2.01 20.28
N ASP A 815 -27.51 2.97 20.49
CA ASP A 815 -27.22 4.26 21.09
C ASP A 815 -27.87 4.39 22.46
N LEU A 816 -27.07 4.43 23.53
CA LEU A 816 -27.54 4.58 24.90
C LEU A 816 -27.06 5.91 25.47
N PRO A 817 -27.92 6.95 25.58
CA PRO A 817 -27.57 8.21 26.22
C PRO A 817 -27.15 8.03 27.69
N MET A 818 -25.94 8.46 28.05
CA MET A 818 -25.40 8.32 29.41
C MET A 818 -24.60 9.54 29.79
N VAL A 819 -24.78 10.06 31.04
CA VAL A 819 -24.06 11.23 31.53
C VAL A 819 -22.58 10.94 31.77
N SER A 820 -22.23 9.71 32.12
CA SER A 820 -20.86 9.29 32.39
C SER A 820 -20.59 7.92 31.77
N SER A 821 -19.33 7.67 31.37
CA SER A 821 -18.89 6.37 30.89
C SER A 821 -19.07 5.30 31.97
N PRO A 822 -19.57 4.11 31.65
CA PRO A 822 -19.43 2.98 32.54
C PRO A 822 -17.95 2.66 32.80
N ALA A 823 -17.67 2.00 33.94
CA ALA A 823 -16.31 1.60 34.28
C ALA A 823 -15.72 0.58 33.29
N TYR A 824 -16.56 -0.31 32.78
CA TYR A 824 -16.21 -1.33 31.81
C TYR A 824 -17.47 -1.81 31.07
N PHE A 825 -17.34 -2.19 29.82
CA PHE A 825 -18.37 -2.86 29.05
C PHE A 825 -17.69 -3.95 28.20
N PRO A 826 -17.88 -5.25 28.49
CA PRO A 826 -17.13 -6.29 27.81
C PRO A 826 -17.44 -6.33 26.31
N ASN A 827 -16.39 -6.38 25.49
CA ASN A 827 -16.52 -6.66 24.06
C ASN A 827 -16.96 -8.11 23.85
N ALA A 828 -17.78 -8.37 22.84
CA ALA A 828 -18.40 -9.67 22.56
C ALA A 828 -19.29 -10.21 23.70
N ALA A 829 -19.91 -9.32 24.47
CA ALA A 829 -20.83 -9.70 25.51
C ALA A 829 -22.19 -10.11 24.93
N ASP A 830 -22.79 -11.15 25.53
CA ASP A 830 -24.17 -11.53 25.26
C ASP A 830 -25.10 -10.56 25.98
N VAL A 831 -25.94 -9.86 25.24
CA VAL A 831 -26.78 -8.79 25.75
C VAL A 831 -28.23 -8.91 25.31
N ILE A 832 -29.13 -8.45 26.16
CA ILE A 832 -30.51 -8.14 25.78
C ILE A 832 -30.67 -6.63 25.76
N VAL A 833 -31.21 -6.13 24.66
CA VAL A 833 -31.45 -4.70 24.44
C VAL A 833 -32.95 -4.45 24.29
N LEU A 834 -33.44 -3.48 25.07
CA LEU A 834 -34.74 -2.86 24.87
C LEU A 834 -34.50 -1.45 24.31
N GLY A 835 -35.18 -1.09 23.23
CA GLY A 835 -34.98 0.22 22.60
C GLY A 835 -36.07 0.53 21.55
N CYS A 836 -35.93 1.68 20.94
CA CYS A 836 -36.80 2.13 19.87
C CYS A 836 -36.04 2.20 18.54
N LYS A 837 -36.61 1.62 17.48
CA LYS A 837 -36.03 1.69 16.13
C LYS A 837 -36.05 3.11 15.62
N SER A 838 -34.89 3.63 15.21
CA SER A 838 -34.74 4.83 14.43
C SER A 838 -34.33 4.48 12.99
N ALA A 839 -34.16 5.46 12.11
CA ALA A 839 -33.79 5.20 10.72
C ALA A 839 -32.43 4.49 10.56
N HIS A 840 -31.47 4.78 11.42
CA HIS A 840 -30.09 4.32 11.29
C HIS A 840 -29.50 3.67 12.55
N TYR A 841 -30.22 3.69 13.67
CA TYR A 841 -29.76 3.14 14.95
C TYR A 841 -30.98 2.71 15.81
N VAL A 842 -30.70 2.09 16.94
CA VAL A 842 -31.66 1.79 17.97
C VAL A 842 -31.39 2.71 19.16
N ASP A 843 -32.37 3.56 19.50
CA ASP A 843 -32.33 4.37 20.72
C ASP A 843 -32.56 3.47 21.93
N GLY A 844 -31.50 3.17 22.68
CA GLY A 844 -31.47 2.25 23.79
C GLY A 844 -32.24 2.81 25.00
N LEU A 845 -33.10 1.98 25.54
CA LEU A 845 -33.85 2.23 26.76
C LEU A 845 -33.38 1.37 27.96
N ALA A 846 -32.84 0.19 27.65
CA ALA A 846 -32.16 -0.67 28.63
C ALA A 846 -31.22 -1.61 27.89
N VAL A 847 -30.06 -1.87 28.46
CA VAL A 847 -29.09 -2.87 28.02
C VAL A 847 -28.77 -3.77 29.22
N VAL A 848 -29.00 -5.07 29.06
CA VAL A 848 -28.73 -6.07 30.07
C VAL A 848 -27.61 -6.97 29.56
N ILE A 849 -26.45 -6.94 30.19
CA ILE A 849 -25.40 -7.92 29.95
C ILE A 849 -25.70 -9.17 30.73
N LEU A 850 -25.80 -10.31 30.03
CA LEU A 850 -26.06 -11.60 30.65
C LEU A 850 -24.76 -12.25 31.14
N GLY A 851 -24.83 -13.04 32.17
CA GLY A 851 -23.70 -13.76 32.75
C GLY A 851 -23.96 -14.16 34.22
N GLN A 852 -22.94 -14.64 34.91
CA GLN A 852 -23.05 -15.02 36.33
C GLN A 852 -23.43 -13.82 37.21
N HIS A 853 -23.03 -12.63 36.84
CA HIS A 853 -23.40 -11.37 37.48
C HIS A 853 -23.97 -10.42 36.44
N PRO A 854 -25.26 -10.47 36.13
CA PRO A 854 -25.85 -9.63 35.10
C PRO A 854 -25.75 -8.14 35.47
N VAL A 855 -25.38 -7.30 34.50
CA VAL A 855 -25.25 -5.86 34.66
C VAL A 855 -26.31 -5.17 33.80
N ILE A 856 -26.95 -4.15 34.37
CA ILE A 856 -27.98 -3.36 33.69
C ILE A 856 -27.49 -1.94 33.48
N TYR A 857 -27.57 -1.49 32.25
CA TYR A 857 -27.31 -0.08 31.86
C TYR A 857 -28.63 0.57 31.42
N LEU A 858 -28.92 1.73 32.00
CA LEU A 858 -30.10 2.53 31.69
C LEU A 858 -29.67 3.90 31.18
N PRO A 859 -30.46 4.55 30.30
CA PRO A 859 -30.17 5.90 29.86
C PRO A 859 -30.23 6.89 31.02
N SER A 860 -29.47 7.98 30.93
CA SER A 860 -29.47 9.01 31.90
C SER A 860 -29.74 10.39 31.25
N PRO A 861 -30.87 11.04 31.54
CA PRO A 861 -31.94 10.63 32.47
C PRO A 861 -32.68 9.39 31.95
N LYS A 862 -33.27 8.64 32.90
CA LYS A 862 -34.06 7.44 32.59
C LYS A 862 -35.26 7.83 31.69
N LYS A 863 -35.39 7.16 30.57
CA LYS A 863 -36.49 7.36 29.60
C LYS A 863 -37.70 6.49 29.95
N LEU A 864 -38.88 6.95 29.58
CA LEU A 864 -40.09 6.12 29.60
C LEU A 864 -39.96 4.97 28.58
N LEU A 865 -40.56 3.83 28.90
CA LEU A 865 -40.62 2.66 27.99
C LEU A 865 -41.67 2.89 26.92
N SER A 866 -41.45 3.86 26.05
CA SER A 866 -42.34 4.20 24.95
C SER A 866 -41.56 4.62 23.71
N CYS A 867 -42.00 4.19 22.53
CA CYS A 867 -41.40 4.61 21.29
C CYS A 867 -42.30 5.67 20.63
N PRO A 868 -41.70 6.69 19.99
CA PRO A 868 -42.48 7.59 19.13
C PRO A 868 -43.13 6.78 17.99
N LEU A 869 -44.38 7.11 17.69
CA LEU A 869 -45.15 6.49 16.59
C LEU A 869 -44.59 6.87 15.24
#